data_104b4ec204310b8f9fd587ff26fabf31
#
_entry.id   104b4ec204310b8f9fd587ff26fabf31
#
_cell.length_a   1.000
_cell.length_b   1.000
_cell.length_c   1.000
_cell.angle_alpha   90.00
_cell.angle_beta   90.00
_cell.angle_gamma   90.00
#
_symmetry.space_group_name_H-M   'P 1'
#
loop_
_entity.id
_entity.type
_entity.pdbx_description
1 polymer ?
#
loop_
_entity_poly.entity_id
_entity_poly.type
_entity_poly.pdbx_seq_one_letter_code
_entity_poly.pdbx_strand_id
1 'polypeptide(L)'
;MFGYVAVLLLMVLTISMLFTSGFGSNTRDRRITYPQLLTMIEEGQVRSVAIRGTSLVGVTTTTTVADADFPDKNYDFETTIGADFIVTARQMQAAKLNKPLDEVSVKDLPFTIIYRQPLTTPWWYDLIPLAISLVLCGVMFWLIMRAQTGGNGKVMNFGRSRARIHDPNKNKVTFADVAGAEEEKEELKEMVDFLRNPKAYIDMGARIPKGVLLIGPPGTGKTLLAKAVAGEAGVPFFSISGSDFVEMFVGVGASRVRDLFDQAKRAAPSIIFIDEIDAVGRHRGAGLGGGHDEREQTLNQLLVEMDGFAINEGVIVMAATNRRDILDPALLRPGRFDRTILVNYPDMAGRVAILKVHAKGKPLADDVDLENIAKRVPFSTGAELENIMNEAAILAARGRLKAINQQTLVEAISRVQMGPEKRSHKVTQRDKRMVAIHEAGHAIVGHVLPNCDEVHLITIVPRGQAGGYTLSLPTEEDDLQTYSQLMDFVAMGLGGHAAEQLYLGEFTTGATSDLKKATEVCRRMVTQFGMSEKLGPVYLDGDQEVFVGMEFGQSRGYSEEMAARIDAEVKRLLEECYQKAVDALSANRDRMEKLVDALLKYDTISRREFVTLMETGVLPDIQDADTRTTGDVMMQDMADEKKEESSEKSAETPEKSAETPDKTADAPENHPDAPHEA
;
A
#
# COMPACT_ATOMS: atom_id res chain seq x y z
N MET A 1 -9.29 -16.85 24.23
CA MET A 1 -9.04 -17.98 25.14
C MET A 1 -8.90 -17.54 26.61
N PHE A 2 -8.01 -16.63 26.95
CA PHE A 2 -7.82 -16.13 28.33
C PHE A 2 -9.08 -15.53 28.98
N GLY A 3 -9.94 -14.84 28.26
CA GLY A 3 -11.17 -14.27 28.79
C GLY A 3 -12.20 -15.28 29.26
N TYR A 4 -12.33 -16.41 28.56
CA TYR A 4 -13.27 -17.48 28.96
C TYR A 4 -12.78 -18.24 30.19
N VAL A 5 -11.48 -18.46 30.33
CA VAL A 5 -10.88 -19.09 31.52
C VAL A 5 -11.06 -18.20 32.75
N ALA A 6 -10.88 -16.89 32.60
CA ALA A 6 -11.09 -15.93 33.69
C ALA A 6 -12.57 -15.87 34.15
N VAL A 7 -13.51 -15.87 33.22
CA VAL A 7 -14.95 -15.88 33.52
C VAL A 7 -15.34 -17.17 34.22
N LEU A 8 -14.78 -18.29 33.80
CA LEU A 8 -15.04 -19.61 34.37
C LEU A 8 -14.46 -19.73 35.79
N LEU A 9 -13.25 -19.20 36.02
CA LEU A 9 -12.61 -19.12 37.33
C LEU A 9 -13.43 -18.22 38.28
N LEU A 10 -13.93 -17.10 37.77
CA LEU A 10 -14.80 -16.20 38.54
C LEU A 10 -16.13 -16.87 38.89
N MET A 11 -16.71 -17.64 37.98
CA MET A 11 -17.95 -18.39 38.19
C MET A 11 -17.77 -19.52 39.20
N VAL A 12 -16.66 -20.26 39.15
CA VAL A 12 -16.31 -21.27 40.17
C VAL A 12 -16.08 -20.64 41.53
N LEU A 13 -15.40 -19.50 41.57
CA LEU A 13 -15.16 -18.74 42.82
C LEU A 13 -16.47 -18.19 43.40
N THR A 14 -17.38 -17.68 42.58
CA THR A 14 -18.70 -17.20 43.03
C THR A 14 -19.60 -18.33 43.51
N ILE A 15 -19.60 -19.48 42.84
CA ILE A 15 -20.35 -20.68 43.25
C ILE A 15 -19.76 -21.24 44.55
N SER A 16 -18.44 -21.31 44.71
CA SER A 16 -17.75 -21.71 45.93
C SER A 16 -18.09 -20.75 47.10
N MET A 17 -18.12 -19.44 46.81
CA MET A 17 -18.49 -18.43 47.80
C MET A 17 -19.97 -18.51 48.22
N LEU A 18 -20.88 -18.84 47.28
CA LEU A 18 -22.29 -19.09 47.58
C LEU A 18 -22.50 -20.37 48.42
N PHE A 19 -21.72 -21.43 48.18
CA PHE A 19 -21.81 -22.65 49.01
C PHE A 19 -21.17 -22.51 50.37
N THR A 20 -20.15 -21.66 50.54
CA THR A 20 -19.57 -21.38 51.86
C THR A 20 -20.34 -20.31 52.66
N SER A 21 -21.08 -19.43 51.99
CA SER A 21 -21.84 -18.37 52.61
C SER A 21 -23.35 -18.61 52.77
N GLY A 22 -23.85 -19.69 52.21
CA GLY A 22 -25.28 -19.83 52.07
C GLY A 22 -25.93 -20.98 52.83
N PHE A 23 -25.89 -21.04 54.14
CA PHE A 23 -26.93 -21.63 54.96
C PHE A 23 -26.60 -21.34 56.44
N GLY A 24 -26.15 -20.16 56.76
CA GLY A 24 -26.12 -19.63 58.11
C GLY A 24 -27.42 -18.89 58.37
N SER A 25 -28.43 -19.59 58.91
CA SER A 25 -29.56 -18.93 59.56
C SER A 25 -29.04 -17.95 60.62
N ASN A 26 -29.76 -16.86 60.88
CA ASN A 26 -29.52 -15.80 61.88
C ASN A 26 -29.34 -16.35 63.27
N THR A 27 -28.24 -17.01 63.64
CA THR A 27 -27.96 -17.62 64.95
C THR A 27 -26.94 -16.85 65.79
N ARG A 28 -26.48 -15.69 65.29
CA ARG A 28 -25.43 -14.91 65.99
C ARG A 28 -25.90 -14.35 67.36
N ASP A 29 -27.16 -14.03 67.52
CA ASP A 29 -27.69 -13.43 68.79
C ASP A 29 -28.04 -14.45 69.87
N ARG A 30 -27.98 -15.75 69.59
CA ARG A 30 -28.36 -16.81 70.52
C ARG A 30 -27.18 -17.59 71.09
N ARG A 31 -25.97 -17.32 70.70
CA ARG A 31 -24.77 -18.03 71.19
C ARG A 31 -24.28 -17.37 72.50
N ILE A 32 -24.25 -18.16 73.58
CA ILE A 32 -23.65 -17.77 74.83
C ILE A 32 -22.36 -18.55 75.09
N THR A 33 -21.47 -17.98 75.90
CA THR A 33 -20.27 -18.67 76.33
C THR A 33 -20.55 -19.68 77.45
N TYR A 34 -19.72 -20.72 77.54
CA TYR A 34 -19.89 -21.73 78.63
C TYR A 34 -19.92 -21.14 80.06
N PRO A 35 -19.07 -20.16 80.44
CA PRO A 35 -19.20 -19.48 81.74
C PRO A 35 -20.56 -18.79 81.93
N GLN A 36 -21.11 -18.16 80.92
CA GLN A 36 -22.43 -17.51 80.99
C GLN A 36 -23.52 -18.56 81.20
N LEU A 37 -23.45 -19.73 80.57
CA LEU A 37 -24.37 -20.84 80.86
C LEU A 37 -24.33 -21.23 82.38
N LEU A 38 -23.12 -21.38 82.94
CA LEU A 38 -22.98 -21.74 84.36
C LEU A 38 -23.58 -20.71 85.26
N THR A 39 -23.41 -19.41 85.03
CA THR A 39 -24.03 -18.32 85.77
C THR A 39 -25.55 -18.41 85.65
N MET A 40 -26.13 -18.66 84.46
CA MET A 40 -27.58 -18.81 84.32
C MET A 40 -28.15 -20.03 85.06
N ILE A 41 -27.37 -21.10 85.21
CA ILE A 41 -27.74 -22.28 86.03
C ILE A 41 -27.69 -21.93 87.52
N GLU A 42 -26.66 -21.20 87.96
CA GLU A 42 -26.59 -20.72 89.37
C GLU A 42 -27.77 -19.84 89.76
N GLU A 43 -28.16 -18.93 88.84
CA GLU A 43 -29.28 -18.02 89.03
C GLU A 43 -30.66 -18.70 88.87
N GLY A 44 -30.69 -19.94 88.40
CA GLY A 44 -31.94 -20.69 88.21
C GLY A 44 -32.76 -20.23 87.03
N GLN A 45 -32.11 -19.59 86.06
CA GLN A 45 -32.73 -19.05 84.81
C GLN A 45 -32.96 -20.10 83.75
N VAL A 46 -32.35 -21.30 83.84
CA VAL A 46 -32.44 -22.36 82.84
C VAL A 46 -33.58 -23.34 83.23
N ARG A 47 -34.52 -23.52 82.28
CA ARG A 47 -35.68 -24.43 82.44
C ARG A 47 -35.39 -25.84 81.93
N SER A 48 -34.88 -25.94 80.73
CA SER A 48 -34.51 -27.21 80.09
C SER A 48 -33.36 -27.05 79.14
N VAL A 49 -32.52 -28.09 78.96
CA VAL A 49 -31.40 -28.16 78.09
C VAL A 49 -31.42 -29.43 77.23
N ALA A 50 -31.08 -29.34 75.98
CA ALA A 50 -30.90 -30.48 75.11
C ALA A 50 -29.45 -30.59 74.67
N ILE A 51 -28.86 -31.75 74.89
CA ILE A 51 -27.45 -32.05 74.52
C ILE A 51 -27.43 -32.85 73.26
N ARG A 52 -26.65 -32.33 72.23
CA ARG A 52 -26.41 -32.99 70.98
C ARG A 52 -24.87 -33.10 70.72
N GLY A 53 -24.28 -34.17 71.19
CA GLY A 53 -22.82 -34.31 71.17
C GLY A 53 -22.13 -33.26 72.03
N THR A 54 -21.40 -32.29 71.46
CA THR A 54 -20.70 -31.18 72.11
C THR A 54 -21.52 -29.89 72.12
N SER A 55 -22.68 -29.84 71.45
CA SER A 55 -23.54 -28.66 71.39
C SER A 55 -24.70 -28.82 72.42
N LEU A 56 -24.95 -27.77 73.13
CA LEU A 56 -26.06 -27.68 74.06
C LEU A 56 -26.94 -26.49 73.65
N VAL A 57 -28.23 -26.75 73.52
CA VAL A 57 -29.27 -25.72 73.34
C VAL A 57 -30.18 -25.73 74.52
N GLY A 58 -30.61 -24.52 74.92
CA GLY A 58 -31.44 -24.41 76.12
C GLY A 58 -32.56 -23.36 76.03
N VAL A 59 -33.51 -23.47 76.93
CA VAL A 59 -34.67 -22.57 77.12
C VAL A 59 -34.62 -21.98 78.51
N THR A 60 -34.82 -20.69 78.58
CA THR A 60 -34.90 -19.96 79.91
C THR A 60 -36.26 -20.07 80.55
N THR A 61 -36.34 -19.82 81.86
CA THR A 61 -37.57 -19.85 82.63
C THR A 61 -38.54 -18.75 82.24
N THR A 62 -38.09 -17.70 81.55
CA THR A 62 -38.88 -16.54 81.11
C THR A 62 -39.58 -16.71 79.78
N THR A 63 -39.23 -17.74 79.04
CA THR A 63 -39.72 -17.91 77.67
C THR A 63 -40.93 -18.86 77.62
N THR A 64 -41.89 -18.54 76.73
CA THR A 64 -43.15 -19.30 76.54
C THR A 64 -43.00 -20.35 75.44
N VAL A 65 -41.82 -20.95 75.22
CA VAL A 65 -41.62 -22.01 74.29
C VAL A 65 -42.30 -23.28 74.77
N ALA A 66 -43.21 -23.85 73.97
CA ALA A 66 -43.87 -25.13 74.26
C ALA A 66 -42.86 -26.28 74.24
N ASP A 67 -42.97 -27.18 75.28
CA ASP A 67 -42.04 -28.34 75.37
C ASP A 67 -42.07 -29.26 74.17
N ALA A 68 -43.13 -29.23 73.34
CA ALA A 68 -43.27 -29.99 72.15
C ALA A 68 -42.37 -29.44 70.95
N ASP A 69 -42.03 -28.17 71.01
CA ASP A 69 -41.23 -27.53 69.96
C ASP A 69 -39.72 -27.45 70.29
N PHE A 70 -39.38 -27.73 71.58
CA PHE A 70 -37.99 -27.79 72.00
C PHE A 70 -37.39 -29.18 71.84
N PRO A 71 -36.18 -29.33 71.36
CA PRO A 71 -35.21 -28.31 70.89
C PRO A 71 -35.18 -28.11 69.37
N ASP A 72 -36.10 -28.70 68.62
CA ASP A 72 -35.97 -28.85 67.18
C ASP A 72 -36.26 -27.56 66.39
N LYS A 73 -37.17 -26.74 66.91
CA LYS A 73 -37.58 -25.50 66.22
C LYS A 73 -37.24 -24.23 66.95
N ASN A 74 -37.33 -24.22 68.29
CA ASN A 74 -37.14 -23.02 69.10
C ASN A 74 -36.25 -23.32 70.30
N TYR A 75 -35.24 -22.49 70.51
CA TYR A 75 -34.38 -22.42 71.71
C TYR A 75 -33.92 -20.99 71.92
N ASP A 76 -33.60 -20.65 73.20
CA ASP A 76 -33.20 -19.29 73.54
C ASP A 76 -31.70 -19.08 73.42
N PHE A 77 -30.92 -20.10 73.77
CA PHE A 77 -29.45 -20.01 73.65
C PHE A 77 -28.82 -21.31 73.21
N GLU A 78 -27.65 -21.19 72.62
CA GLU A 78 -26.78 -22.27 72.18
C GLU A 78 -25.38 -22.07 72.71
N THR A 79 -24.77 -23.15 73.20
CA THR A 79 -23.37 -23.13 73.61
C THR A 79 -22.69 -24.48 73.35
N THR A 80 -21.37 -24.49 73.38
CA THR A 80 -20.58 -25.72 73.29
C THR A 80 -20.19 -26.17 74.69
N ILE A 81 -20.41 -27.44 75.04
CA ILE A 81 -20.08 -28.03 76.29
C ILE A 81 -19.03 -29.10 76.23
N GLY A 82 -18.21 -29.21 77.29
CA GLY A 82 -17.30 -30.37 77.45
C GLY A 82 -18.03 -31.58 78.04
N ALA A 83 -17.33 -32.72 78.03
CA ALA A 83 -17.86 -33.96 78.64
C ALA A 83 -18.18 -33.82 80.13
N ASP A 84 -17.57 -32.88 80.76
CA ASP A 84 -17.70 -32.66 82.27
C ASP A 84 -18.88 -31.81 82.66
N PHE A 85 -19.67 -31.31 81.69
CA PHE A 85 -20.78 -30.39 81.96
C PHE A 85 -21.74 -30.89 83.05
N ILE A 86 -22.14 -32.17 82.98
CA ILE A 86 -23.09 -32.78 83.95
C ILE A 86 -22.48 -32.86 85.33
N VAL A 87 -21.19 -33.21 85.41
CA VAL A 87 -20.47 -33.27 86.69
C VAL A 87 -20.40 -31.89 87.30
N THR A 88 -20.04 -30.89 86.50
CA THR A 88 -19.98 -29.48 86.95
C THR A 88 -21.35 -28.99 87.44
N ALA A 89 -22.44 -29.26 86.73
CA ALA A 89 -23.79 -28.88 87.10
C ALA A 89 -24.26 -29.58 88.43
N ARG A 90 -23.89 -30.84 88.64
CA ARG A 90 -24.12 -31.54 89.86
C ARG A 90 -23.31 -30.97 91.05
N GLN A 91 -22.02 -30.61 90.82
CA GLN A 91 -21.19 -29.95 91.86
C GLN A 91 -21.79 -28.65 92.31
N MET A 92 -22.26 -27.82 91.37
CA MET A 92 -22.92 -26.57 91.67
C MET A 92 -24.19 -26.75 92.49
N GLN A 93 -25.00 -27.77 92.14
CA GLN A 93 -26.22 -28.10 92.87
C GLN A 93 -25.92 -28.72 94.27
N ALA A 94 -24.87 -29.56 94.37
CA ALA A 94 -24.41 -30.09 95.68
C ALA A 94 -23.97 -29.00 96.63
N ALA A 95 -23.22 -28.01 96.14
CA ALA A 95 -22.85 -26.84 96.90
C ALA A 95 -24.08 -26.01 97.41
N LYS A 96 -25.09 -25.84 96.52
CA LYS A 96 -26.32 -25.10 96.84
C LYS A 96 -27.23 -25.85 97.85
N LEU A 97 -27.25 -27.17 97.81
CA LEU A 97 -28.06 -28.00 98.74
C LEU A 97 -27.32 -28.42 100.02
N ASN A 98 -26.03 -28.06 100.12
CA ASN A 98 -25.13 -28.40 101.20
C ASN A 98 -25.05 -29.94 101.45
N LYS A 99 -25.06 -30.73 100.37
CA LYS A 99 -25.01 -32.16 100.39
C LYS A 99 -23.73 -32.69 99.65
N PRO A 100 -23.22 -33.87 100.04
CA PRO A 100 -22.11 -34.47 99.37
C PRO A 100 -22.48 -34.81 97.87
N LEU A 101 -21.52 -34.73 96.97
CA LEU A 101 -21.76 -34.94 95.53
C LEU A 101 -22.39 -36.30 95.15
N ASP A 102 -22.10 -37.34 95.97
CA ASP A 102 -22.58 -38.69 95.74
C ASP A 102 -24.10 -38.86 96.04
N GLU A 103 -24.69 -37.97 96.84
CA GLU A 103 -26.10 -37.97 97.10
C GLU A 103 -26.94 -37.13 96.13
N VAL A 104 -26.32 -36.31 95.26
CA VAL A 104 -27.05 -35.45 94.34
C VAL A 104 -27.19 -36.17 92.99
N SER A 105 -28.37 -36.55 92.65
CA SER A 105 -28.69 -37.23 91.35
C SER A 105 -28.90 -36.18 90.22
N VAL A 106 -28.81 -36.61 89.01
CA VAL A 106 -29.14 -35.79 87.79
C VAL A 106 -30.63 -35.32 87.89
N LYS A 107 -31.47 -36.01 88.58
CA LYS A 107 -32.89 -35.65 88.79
C LYS A 107 -33.09 -34.48 89.78
N ASP A 108 -32.05 -34.18 90.55
CA ASP A 108 -32.10 -33.08 91.55
C ASP A 108 -31.60 -31.76 90.97
N LEU A 109 -31.22 -31.72 89.69
CA LEU A 109 -30.85 -30.50 89.00
C LEU A 109 -32.08 -29.62 88.74
N PRO A 110 -31.95 -28.29 88.83
CA PRO A 110 -33.04 -27.35 88.70
C PRO A 110 -33.58 -27.22 87.26
N PHE A 111 -33.08 -28.01 86.36
CA PHE A 111 -33.49 -27.98 84.94
C PHE A 111 -33.55 -29.40 84.34
N THR A 112 -34.36 -29.57 83.30
CA THR A 112 -34.52 -30.87 82.58
C THR A 112 -33.49 -31.07 81.56
N ILE A 113 -32.83 -32.26 81.46
CA ILE A 113 -31.85 -32.61 80.49
C ILE A 113 -32.46 -33.58 79.46
N ILE A 114 -32.37 -33.24 78.14
CA ILE A 114 -32.85 -34.06 77.07
C ILE A 114 -31.64 -34.47 76.23
N TYR A 115 -31.43 -35.77 76.01
CA TYR A 115 -30.37 -36.26 75.10
C TYR A 115 -30.94 -36.51 73.70
N ARG A 116 -30.27 -35.99 72.69
CA ARG A 116 -30.60 -36.21 71.26
C ARG A 116 -29.40 -36.78 70.50
N GLN A 117 -29.69 -37.69 69.53
CA GLN A 117 -28.64 -38.18 68.69
C GLN A 117 -28.13 -37.07 67.73
N PRO A 118 -26.83 -37.04 67.41
CA PRO A 118 -26.31 -36.13 66.42
C PRO A 118 -26.98 -36.39 65.05
N LEU A 119 -27.29 -35.33 64.31
CA LEU A 119 -27.81 -35.44 62.96
C LEU A 119 -26.71 -36.01 62.08
N THR A 120 -26.81 -37.29 61.69
CA THR A 120 -25.91 -37.90 60.69
C THR A 120 -26.44 -37.57 59.30
N THR A 121 -25.69 -36.75 58.53
CA THR A 121 -25.97 -36.57 57.10
C THR A 121 -25.84 -37.88 56.38
N PRO A 122 -26.77 -38.25 55.46
CA PRO A 122 -26.63 -39.47 54.66
C PRO A 122 -25.33 -39.38 53.81
N TRP A 123 -24.58 -40.50 53.71
CA TRP A 123 -23.28 -40.57 53.05
C TRP A 123 -23.28 -40.10 51.58
N TRP A 124 -24.41 -40.13 50.87
CA TRP A 124 -24.55 -39.65 49.50
C TRP A 124 -24.57 -38.12 49.39
N TYR A 125 -24.75 -37.38 50.49
CA TYR A 125 -24.72 -35.90 50.46
C TYR A 125 -23.35 -35.37 50.07
N ASP A 126 -22.29 -36.05 50.47
CA ASP A 126 -20.91 -35.69 50.17
C ASP A 126 -20.56 -35.97 48.68
N LEU A 127 -21.36 -36.75 47.99
CA LEU A 127 -21.18 -37.05 46.55
C LEU A 127 -21.85 -36.00 45.66
N ILE A 128 -22.76 -35.20 46.15
CA ILE A 128 -23.46 -34.17 45.35
C ILE A 128 -22.49 -33.14 44.75
N PRO A 129 -21.53 -32.56 45.48
CA PRO A 129 -20.56 -31.64 44.89
C PRO A 129 -19.68 -32.28 43.81
N LEU A 130 -19.32 -33.55 44.01
CA LEU A 130 -18.55 -34.32 43.04
C LEU A 130 -19.35 -34.56 41.76
N ALA A 131 -20.62 -34.96 41.86
CA ALA A 131 -21.49 -35.19 40.71
C ALA A 131 -21.74 -33.90 39.94
N ILE A 132 -21.98 -32.79 40.62
CA ILE A 132 -22.12 -31.46 39.99
C ILE A 132 -20.84 -31.04 39.27
N SER A 133 -19.67 -31.26 39.88
CA SER A 133 -18.38 -30.98 39.29
C SER A 133 -18.14 -31.80 37.99
N LEU A 134 -18.46 -33.08 38.02
CA LEU A 134 -18.34 -33.97 36.85
C LEU A 134 -19.28 -33.56 35.68
N VAL A 135 -20.52 -33.18 36.01
CA VAL A 135 -21.47 -32.68 35.00
C VAL A 135 -20.96 -31.37 34.39
N LEU A 136 -20.45 -30.46 35.22
CA LEU A 136 -19.93 -29.18 34.80
C LEU A 136 -18.67 -29.34 33.90
N CYS A 137 -17.77 -30.27 34.29
CA CYS A 137 -16.61 -30.63 33.46
C CYS A 137 -17.05 -31.28 32.13
N GLY A 138 -18.05 -32.13 32.13
CA GLY A 138 -18.59 -32.74 30.91
C GLY A 138 -19.23 -31.71 29.97
N VAL A 139 -20.02 -30.80 30.50
CA VAL A 139 -20.61 -29.67 29.72
C VAL A 139 -19.52 -28.75 29.16
N MET A 140 -18.51 -28.43 29.99
CA MET A 140 -17.39 -27.61 29.55
C MET A 140 -16.58 -28.31 28.45
N PHE A 141 -16.27 -29.58 28.60
CA PHE A 141 -15.60 -30.37 27.59
C PHE A 141 -16.41 -30.43 26.29
N TRP A 142 -17.72 -30.61 26.37
CA TRP A 142 -18.62 -30.61 25.22
C TRP A 142 -18.65 -29.21 24.53
N LEU A 143 -18.69 -28.12 25.30
CA LEU A 143 -18.61 -26.76 24.76
C LEU A 143 -17.27 -26.47 24.08
N ILE A 144 -16.16 -26.92 24.67
CA ILE A 144 -14.83 -26.78 24.08
C ILE A 144 -14.74 -27.59 22.78
N MET A 145 -15.21 -28.85 22.78
CA MET A 145 -15.25 -29.66 21.58
C MET A 145 -16.16 -29.08 20.49
N ARG A 146 -17.30 -28.53 20.86
CA ARG A 146 -18.20 -27.83 19.92
C ARG A 146 -17.60 -26.53 19.39
N ALA A 147 -16.87 -25.78 20.21
CA ALA A 147 -16.14 -24.60 19.78
C ALA A 147 -14.98 -24.95 18.85
N GLN A 148 -14.29 -26.06 19.08
CA GLN A 148 -13.23 -26.55 18.20
C GLN A 148 -13.79 -27.10 16.87
N THR A 149 -14.90 -27.81 16.86
CA THR A 149 -15.54 -28.30 15.63
C THR A 149 -16.20 -27.18 14.82
N GLY A 150 -16.73 -26.13 15.46
CA GLY A 150 -17.24 -24.94 14.77
C GLY A 150 -16.15 -23.97 14.30
N GLY A 151 -14.93 -24.02 14.88
CA GLY A 151 -13.77 -23.18 14.55
C GLY A 151 -12.86 -23.73 13.45
N ASN A 152 -12.87 -25.03 13.19
CA ASN A 152 -12.01 -25.66 12.17
C ASN A 152 -12.30 -25.16 10.74
N GLY A 153 -13.49 -24.65 10.44
CA GLY A 153 -13.78 -24.00 9.15
C GLY A 153 -13.04 -22.67 8.95
N LYS A 154 -12.69 -21.95 10.00
CA LYS A 154 -11.93 -20.69 9.89
C LYS A 154 -10.43 -20.90 9.84
N VAL A 155 -9.89 -21.86 10.56
CA VAL A 155 -8.45 -22.19 10.55
C VAL A 155 -8.05 -22.84 9.21
N MET A 156 -8.91 -23.65 8.59
CA MET A 156 -8.66 -24.22 7.24
C MET A 156 -8.77 -23.17 6.11
N ASN A 157 -9.35 -22.00 6.34
CA ASN A 157 -9.45 -20.95 5.33
C ASN A 157 -8.20 -20.05 5.24
N PHE A 158 -7.26 -20.09 6.17
CA PHE A 158 -6.03 -19.28 6.10
C PHE A 158 -5.11 -19.66 4.94
N GLY A 159 -5.15 -20.90 4.50
CA GLY A 159 -4.33 -21.38 3.37
C GLY A 159 -5.00 -21.24 1.99
N ARG A 160 -6.25 -20.78 1.91
CA ARG A 160 -6.91 -20.58 0.62
C ARG A 160 -6.42 -19.31 -0.06
N SER A 161 -6.22 -19.42 -1.36
CA SER A 161 -5.88 -18.28 -2.21
C SER A 161 -6.98 -17.22 -2.14
N ARG A 162 -6.56 -15.94 -2.02
CA ARG A 162 -7.45 -14.77 -2.12
C ARG A 162 -7.56 -14.28 -3.56
N ALA A 163 -7.17 -15.10 -4.54
CA ALA A 163 -7.20 -14.73 -5.94
C ALA A 163 -8.59 -14.25 -6.37
N ARG A 164 -8.61 -13.12 -7.07
CA ARG A 164 -9.83 -12.62 -7.70
C ARG A 164 -10.02 -13.34 -9.02
N ILE A 165 -11.10 -14.10 -9.13
CA ILE A 165 -11.46 -14.78 -10.36
C ILE A 165 -12.27 -13.79 -11.20
N HIS A 166 -11.75 -13.42 -12.35
CA HIS A 166 -12.48 -12.62 -13.33
C HIS A 166 -13.06 -13.60 -14.36
N ASP A 167 -14.40 -13.66 -14.38
CA ASP A 167 -15.15 -14.42 -15.37
C ASP A 167 -15.14 -13.64 -16.69
N PRO A 168 -14.63 -14.22 -17.80
CA PRO A 168 -14.56 -13.55 -19.10
C PRO A 168 -15.92 -13.10 -19.64
N ASN A 169 -17.02 -13.61 -19.10
CA ASN A 169 -18.37 -13.27 -19.56
C ASN A 169 -18.98 -12.03 -18.88
N LYS A 170 -18.41 -11.56 -17.75
CA LYS A 170 -18.99 -10.45 -16.97
C LYS A 170 -18.39 -9.08 -17.26
N ASN A 171 -17.08 -9.00 -17.49
CA ASN A 171 -16.37 -7.75 -17.81
C ASN A 171 -15.23 -8.09 -18.78
N LYS A 172 -15.55 -8.11 -20.07
CA LYS A 172 -14.60 -8.49 -21.11
C LYS A 172 -13.75 -7.27 -21.46
N VAL A 173 -12.54 -7.20 -20.92
CA VAL A 173 -11.49 -6.30 -21.38
C VAL A 173 -10.75 -6.98 -22.53
N THR A 174 -10.62 -6.32 -23.66
CA THR A 174 -9.98 -6.83 -24.88
C THR A 174 -8.83 -5.91 -25.30
N PHE A 175 -8.05 -6.29 -26.31
CA PHE A 175 -7.01 -5.42 -26.88
C PHE A 175 -7.55 -4.11 -27.46
N ALA A 176 -8.83 -4.04 -27.80
CA ALA A 176 -9.49 -2.80 -28.23
C ALA A 176 -9.65 -1.77 -27.08
N ASP A 177 -9.62 -2.23 -25.82
CA ASP A 177 -9.70 -1.38 -24.64
C ASP A 177 -8.31 -0.90 -24.16
N VAL A 178 -7.23 -1.47 -24.73
CA VAL A 178 -5.85 -1.07 -24.49
C VAL A 178 -5.41 -0.17 -25.65
N ALA A 179 -5.15 1.07 -25.35
CA ALA A 179 -4.65 2.03 -26.32
C ALA A 179 -3.12 2.13 -26.24
N GLY A 180 -2.45 2.32 -27.37
CA GLY A 180 -0.99 2.23 -27.46
C GLY A 180 -0.46 0.82 -27.26
N ALA A 181 0.84 0.66 -27.06
CA ALA A 181 1.50 -0.63 -26.84
C ALA A 181 1.21 -1.67 -27.96
N GLU A 182 1.31 -1.23 -29.22
CA GLU A 182 0.95 -2.09 -30.35
C GLU A 182 1.93 -3.27 -30.51
N GLU A 183 3.22 -3.04 -30.28
CA GLU A 183 4.26 -4.05 -30.32
C GLU A 183 4.03 -5.11 -29.23
N GLU A 184 3.76 -4.67 -28.01
CA GLU A 184 3.46 -5.57 -26.88
C GLU A 184 2.18 -6.38 -27.12
N LYS A 185 1.17 -5.75 -27.75
CA LYS A 185 -0.06 -6.47 -28.14
C LYS A 185 0.24 -7.52 -29.19
N GLU A 186 1.10 -7.24 -30.16
CA GLU A 186 1.47 -8.19 -31.21
C GLU A 186 2.18 -9.42 -30.64
N GLU A 187 3.14 -9.20 -29.74
CA GLU A 187 3.79 -10.31 -29.02
C GLU A 187 2.80 -11.12 -28.18
N LEU A 188 1.82 -10.45 -27.56
CA LEU A 188 0.81 -11.12 -26.74
C LEU A 188 -0.28 -11.82 -27.57
N LYS A 189 -0.50 -11.47 -28.83
CA LYS A 189 -1.43 -12.17 -29.73
C LYS A 189 -1.04 -13.63 -29.94
N GLU A 190 0.26 -13.95 -29.99
CA GLU A 190 0.70 -15.34 -30.04
C GLU A 190 0.19 -16.18 -28.86
N MET A 191 0.15 -15.57 -27.67
CA MET A 191 -0.36 -16.23 -26.47
C MET A 191 -1.87 -16.47 -26.54
N VAL A 192 -2.61 -15.47 -27.08
CA VAL A 192 -4.05 -15.58 -27.31
C VAL A 192 -4.35 -16.69 -28.28
N ASP A 193 -3.62 -16.74 -29.41
CA ASP A 193 -3.81 -17.77 -30.43
C ASP A 193 -3.52 -19.16 -29.90
N PHE A 194 -2.47 -19.30 -29.10
CA PHE A 194 -2.18 -20.55 -28.40
C PHE A 194 -3.32 -20.97 -27.45
N LEU A 195 -3.81 -20.06 -26.60
CA LEU A 195 -4.90 -20.38 -25.67
C LEU A 195 -6.19 -20.78 -26.39
N ARG A 196 -6.44 -20.21 -27.59
CA ARG A 196 -7.58 -20.55 -28.45
C ARG A 196 -7.40 -21.87 -29.18
N ASN A 197 -6.20 -22.14 -29.74
CA ASN A 197 -5.91 -23.25 -30.62
C ASN A 197 -4.61 -24.00 -30.22
N PRO A 198 -4.52 -24.59 -29.03
CA PRO A 198 -3.30 -25.21 -28.55
C PRO A 198 -2.81 -26.39 -29.44
N LYS A 199 -3.73 -27.10 -30.10
CA LYS A 199 -3.41 -28.26 -30.94
C LYS A 199 -2.50 -27.92 -32.11
N ALA A 200 -2.74 -26.79 -32.78
CA ALA A 200 -1.96 -26.37 -33.94
C ALA A 200 -0.46 -26.20 -33.61
N TYR A 201 -0.16 -25.68 -32.44
CA TYR A 201 1.21 -25.48 -31.96
C TYR A 201 1.86 -26.81 -31.52
N ILE A 202 1.08 -27.66 -30.83
CA ILE A 202 1.55 -28.98 -30.37
C ILE A 202 1.87 -29.87 -31.55
N ASP A 203 1.03 -29.90 -32.57
CA ASP A 203 1.22 -30.75 -33.79
C ASP A 203 2.47 -30.33 -34.60
N MET A 204 2.85 -29.05 -34.54
CA MET A 204 4.10 -28.52 -35.12
C MET A 204 5.32 -28.74 -34.20
N GLY A 205 5.17 -29.30 -33.01
CA GLY A 205 6.26 -29.50 -32.06
C GLY A 205 6.77 -28.24 -31.38
N ALA A 206 6.02 -27.13 -31.45
CA ALA A 206 6.37 -25.89 -30.81
C ALA A 206 6.27 -26.00 -29.25
N ARG A 207 7.26 -25.46 -28.58
CA ARG A 207 7.23 -25.33 -27.12
C ARG A 207 6.57 -24.01 -26.73
N ILE A 208 5.49 -24.12 -26.01
CA ILE A 208 4.71 -22.98 -25.55
C ILE A 208 5.39 -22.37 -24.32
N PRO A 209 5.52 -21.05 -24.26
CA PRO A 209 6.03 -20.39 -23.05
C PRO A 209 5.08 -20.64 -21.88
N LYS A 210 5.63 -21.12 -20.77
CA LYS A 210 4.86 -21.35 -19.54
C LYS A 210 4.54 -20.06 -18.81
N GLY A 211 5.43 -19.05 -18.95
CA GLY A 211 5.29 -17.79 -18.27
C GLY A 211 5.73 -16.59 -19.10
N VAL A 212 5.05 -15.48 -18.88
CA VAL A 212 5.34 -14.16 -19.45
C VAL A 212 5.54 -13.15 -18.33
N LEU A 213 6.67 -12.46 -18.36
CA LEU A 213 6.98 -11.39 -17.41
C LEU A 213 6.80 -10.03 -18.10
N LEU A 214 5.86 -9.23 -17.59
CA LEU A 214 5.64 -7.85 -17.99
C LEU A 214 6.50 -6.92 -17.12
N ILE A 215 7.41 -6.17 -17.74
CA ILE A 215 8.32 -5.25 -17.05
C ILE A 215 8.05 -3.84 -17.53
N GLY A 216 8.17 -2.85 -16.66
CA GLY A 216 8.08 -1.45 -17.07
C GLY A 216 7.71 -0.53 -15.91
N PRO A 217 7.70 0.79 -16.14
CA PRO A 217 7.35 1.77 -15.13
C PRO A 217 5.94 1.56 -14.55
N PRO A 218 5.66 2.01 -13.31
CA PRO A 218 4.32 1.93 -12.76
C PRO A 218 3.33 2.76 -13.60
N GLY A 219 2.10 2.27 -13.76
CA GLY A 219 1.07 3.02 -14.49
C GLY A 219 1.06 2.83 -16.01
N THR A 220 1.96 2.03 -16.60
CA THR A 220 2.03 1.77 -18.06
C THR A 220 0.98 0.77 -18.58
N GLY A 221 0.13 0.20 -17.71
CA GLY A 221 -0.97 -0.67 -18.11
C GLY A 221 -0.68 -2.16 -18.10
N LYS A 222 0.40 -2.65 -17.46
CA LYS A 222 0.78 -4.07 -17.37
C LYS A 222 -0.36 -4.98 -16.95
N THR A 223 -1.05 -4.62 -15.87
CA THR A 223 -2.22 -5.36 -15.37
C THR A 223 -3.40 -5.32 -16.34
N LEU A 224 -3.58 -4.21 -17.08
CA LEU A 224 -4.62 -4.07 -18.09
C LEU A 224 -4.34 -4.96 -19.31
N LEU A 225 -3.08 -4.99 -19.77
CA LEU A 225 -2.62 -5.87 -20.85
C LEU A 225 -2.87 -7.35 -20.51
N ALA A 226 -2.51 -7.78 -19.29
CA ALA A 226 -2.75 -9.16 -18.86
C ALA A 226 -4.25 -9.53 -18.85
N LYS A 227 -5.11 -8.60 -18.40
CA LYS A 227 -6.57 -8.77 -18.47
C LYS A 227 -7.07 -8.84 -19.91
N ALA A 228 -6.49 -8.01 -20.81
CA ALA A 228 -6.86 -8.00 -22.21
C ALA A 228 -6.52 -9.32 -22.92
N VAL A 229 -5.37 -9.91 -22.61
CA VAL A 229 -5.00 -11.25 -23.11
C VAL A 229 -6.05 -12.29 -22.71
N ALA A 230 -6.44 -12.32 -21.43
CA ALA A 230 -7.44 -13.27 -20.96
C ALA A 230 -8.81 -13.05 -21.59
N GLY A 231 -9.23 -11.79 -21.70
CA GLY A 231 -10.50 -11.43 -22.35
C GLY A 231 -10.50 -11.73 -23.84
N GLU A 232 -9.39 -11.46 -24.54
CA GLU A 232 -9.23 -11.77 -25.97
C GLU A 232 -9.25 -13.28 -26.20
N ALA A 233 -8.53 -14.06 -25.35
CA ALA A 233 -8.53 -15.52 -25.42
C ALA A 233 -9.86 -16.14 -24.95
N GLY A 234 -10.67 -15.42 -24.16
CA GLY A 234 -11.94 -15.92 -23.61
C GLY A 234 -11.74 -16.95 -22.49
N VAL A 235 -10.62 -16.85 -21.74
CA VAL A 235 -10.26 -17.79 -20.67
C VAL A 235 -10.38 -17.17 -19.28
N PRO A 236 -10.61 -17.98 -18.21
CA PRO A 236 -10.60 -17.51 -16.84
C PRO A 236 -9.29 -16.83 -16.44
N PHE A 237 -9.40 -15.72 -15.69
CA PHE A 237 -8.26 -14.93 -15.23
C PHE A 237 -8.21 -14.91 -13.71
N PHE A 238 -7.15 -15.48 -13.14
CA PHE A 238 -6.88 -15.56 -11.72
C PHE A 238 -5.86 -14.49 -11.35
N SER A 239 -6.28 -13.40 -10.72
CA SER A 239 -5.40 -12.29 -10.35
C SER A 239 -5.12 -12.28 -8.85
N ILE A 240 -3.84 -12.15 -8.50
CA ILE A 240 -3.34 -12.01 -7.14
C ILE A 240 -2.17 -11.02 -7.10
N SER A 241 -1.99 -10.31 -5.98
CA SER A 241 -0.76 -9.54 -5.75
C SER A 241 0.31 -10.41 -5.11
N GLY A 242 1.58 -10.23 -5.48
CA GLY A 242 2.71 -10.87 -4.82
C GLY A 242 2.74 -10.62 -3.32
N SER A 243 2.29 -9.46 -2.88
CA SER A 243 2.15 -9.12 -1.45
C SER A 243 1.14 -10.01 -0.70
N ASP A 244 0.11 -10.55 -1.38
CA ASP A 244 -0.88 -11.45 -0.77
C ASP A 244 -0.29 -12.80 -0.36
N PHE A 245 0.87 -13.16 -0.88
CA PHE A 245 1.58 -14.38 -0.49
C PHE A 245 2.46 -14.19 0.75
N VAL A 246 2.80 -12.95 1.10
CA VAL A 246 3.66 -12.64 2.25
C VAL A 246 2.80 -12.54 3.51
N GLU A 247 2.96 -13.49 4.43
CA GLU A 247 2.23 -13.54 5.70
C GLU A 247 3.23 -13.76 6.85
N MET A 248 2.79 -13.50 8.08
CA MET A 248 3.64 -13.71 9.27
C MET A 248 3.80 -15.18 9.68
N PHE A 249 3.00 -16.09 9.11
CA PHE A 249 2.98 -17.50 9.47
C PHE A 249 3.65 -18.35 8.39
N VAL A 250 4.69 -19.06 8.76
CA VAL A 250 5.47 -19.93 7.87
C VAL A 250 4.58 -20.97 7.20
N GLY A 251 4.68 -21.09 5.87
CA GLY A 251 3.98 -22.06 5.05
C GLY A 251 2.60 -21.66 4.56
N VAL A 252 2.04 -20.52 5.01
CA VAL A 252 0.73 -20.02 4.52
C VAL A 252 0.85 -19.55 3.08
N GLY A 253 1.90 -18.78 2.75
CA GLY A 253 2.18 -18.30 1.40
C GLY A 253 2.32 -19.47 0.41
N ALA A 254 3.14 -20.47 0.74
CA ALA A 254 3.31 -21.65 -0.08
C ALA A 254 1.99 -22.44 -0.28
N SER A 255 1.12 -22.48 0.73
CA SER A 255 -0.19 -23.11 0.62
C SER A 255 -1.13 -22.34 -0.32
N ARG A 256 -1.09 -21.01 -0.30
CA ARG A 256 -1.87 -20.16 -1.22
C ARG A 256 -1.40 -20.29 -2.66
N VAL A 257 -0.09 -20.37 -2.89
CA VAL A 257 0.47 -20.63 -4.21
C VAL A 257 -0.10 -21.95 -4.75
N ARG A 258 -0.02 -23.03 -3.97
CA ARG A 258 -0.53 -24.34 -4.37
C ARG A 258 -2.02 -24.33 -4.69
N ASP A 259 -2.83 -23.72 -3.82
CA ASP A 259 -4.28 -23.60 -4.02
C ASP A 259 -4.63 -22.78 -5.27
N LEU A 260 -3.89 -21.69 -5.54
CA LEU A 260 -4.07 -20.88 -6.74
C LEU A 260 -3.81 -21.69 -8.02
N PHE A 261 -2.69 -22.42 -8.06
CA PHE A 261 -2.33 -23.23 -9.20
C PHE A 261 -3.30 -24.41 -9.40
N ASP A 262 -3.76 -25.05 -8.33
CA ASP A 262 -4.79 -26.07 -8.38
C ASP A 262 -6.13 -25.56 -8.93
N GLN A 263 -6.53 -24.33 -8.53
CA GLN A 263 -7.74 -23.70 -9.06
C GLN A 263 -7.62 -23.41 -10.56
N ALA A 264 -6.48 -22.87 -10.99
CA ALA A 264 -6.22 -22.58 -12.40
C ALA A 264 -6.17 -23.82 -13.26
N LYS A 265 -5.53 -24.91 -12.80
CA LYS A 265 -5.50 -26.22 -13.48
C LYS A 265 -6.90 -26.79 -13.67
N ARG A 266 -7.77 -26.68 -12.67
CA ARG A 266 -9.17 -27.14 -12.78
C ARG A 266 -10.00 -26.34 -13.78
N ALA A 267 -9.62 -25.09 -14.01
CA ALA A 267 -10.31 -24.17 -14.92
C ALA A 267 -9.59 -24.01 -16.28
N ALA A 268 -8.64 -24.88 -16.59
CA ALA A 268 -7.87 -24.81 -17.84
C ALA A 268 -8.77 -24.93 -19.10
N PRO A 269 -8.52 -24.16 -20.17
CA PRO A 269 -7.43 -23.19 -20.30
C PRO A 269 -7.65 -21.93 -19.47
N SER A 270 -6.60 -21.43 -18.79
CA SER A 270 -6.68 -20.30 -17.88
C SER A 270 -5.39 -19.50 -17.78
N ILE A 271 -5.48 -18.27 -17.27
CA ILE A 271 -4.34 -17.42 -16.99
C ILE A 271 -4.24 -17.14 -15.50
N ILE A 272 -3.05 -17.35 -14.92
CA ILE A 272 -2.67 -16.87 -13.60
C ILE A 272 -1.92 -15.55 -13.79
N PHE A 273 -2.33 -14.51 -13.10
CA PHE A 273 -1.62 -13.23 -13.10
C PHE A 273 -1.16 -12.86 -11.70
N ILE A 274 0.15 -12.64 -11.56
CA ILE A 274 0.79 -12.24 -10.31
C ILE A 274 1.30 -10.81 -10.48
N ASP A 275 0.61 -9.86 -9.88
CA ASP A 275 1.05 -8.47 -9.87
C ASP A 275 2.10 -8.25 -8.78
N GLU A 276 3.02 -7.30 -9.00
CA GLU A 276 4.10 -7.00 -8.04
C GLU A 276 4.86 -8.28 -7.59
N ILE A 277 5.29 -9.10 -8.56
CA ILE A 277 5.96 -10.37 -8.26
C ILE A 277 7.25 -10.18 -7.46
N ASP A 278 7.86 -9.01 -7.52
CA ASP A 278 9.06 -8.61 -6.77
C ASP A 278 8.83 -8.65 -5.24
N ALA A 279 7.59 -8.58 -4.77
CA ALA A 279 7.28 -8.77 -3.35
C ALA A 279 7.69 -10.16 -2.83
N VAL A 280 7.64 -11.18 -3.69
CA VAL A 280 7.98 -12.59 -3.36
C VAL A 280 9.26 -13.02 -4.06
N GLY A 281 9.50 -12.52 -5.28
CA GLY A 281 10.56 -12.95 -6.18
C GLY A 281 11.92 -12.27 -5.99
N ARG A 282 12.14 -11.54 -4.90
CA ARG A 282 13.40 -10.83 -4.63
C ARG A 282 14.57 -11.79 -4.38
N HIS A 283 15.77 -11.39 -4.78
CA HIS A 283 17.05 -12.09 -4.53
C HIS A 283 17.20 -12.57 -3.07
N ARG A 284 17.80 -13.74 -2.91
CA ARG A 284 18.12 -14.37 -1.62
C ARG A 284 19.15 -13.52 -0.90
N GLY A 285 18.78 -12.90 0.21
CA GLY A 285 19.70 -12.18 1.08
C GLY A 285 19.96 -13.00 2.36
N ALA A 286 21.19 -13.02 2.86
CA ALA A 286 21.55 -13.64 4.14
C ALA A 286 21.04 -12.78 5.30
N GLY A 287 19.71 -12.65 5.49
CA GLY A 287 19.09 -11.89 6.56
C GLY A 287 18.76 -12.77 7.77
N LEU A 288 19.21 -12.36 8.94
CA LEU A 288 18.84 -12.93 10.25
C LEU A 288 17.45 -12.42 10.68
N GLY A 289 16.37 -13.00 10.12
CA GLY A 289 15.03 -12.62 10.55
C GLY A 289 13.94 -13.54 9.96
N GLY A 290 13.03 -14.04 10.79
CA GLY A 290 12.01 -15.05 10.44
C GLY A 290 11.00 -14.67 9.35
N GLY A 291 11.04 -13.46 8.80
CA GLY A 291 10.22 -13.06 7.65
C GLY A 291 10.86 -13.37 6.29
N HIS A 292 12.14 -13.72 6.25
CA HIS A 292 12.83 -14.11 5.02
C HIS A 292 12.54 -15.57 4.65
N ASP A 293 12.49 -16.46 5.64
CA ASP A 293 12.27 -17.89 5.44
C ASP A 293 10.91 -18.18 4.78
N GLU A 294 9.89 -17.39 5.11
CA GLU A 294 8.55 -17.54 4.54
C GLU A 294 8.50 -17.13 3.08
N ARG A 295 9.14 -16.01 2.73
CA ARG A 295 9.24 -15.55 1.32
C ARG A 295 10.01 -16.55 0.46
N GLU A 296 11.14 -17.07 0.94
CA GLU A 296 11.91 -18.10 0.24
C GLU A 296 11.11 -19.38 0.06
N GLN A 297 10.38 -19.83 1.07
CA GLN A 297 9.53 -20.99 0.97
C GLN A 297 8.42 -20.79 -0.06
N THR A 298 7.83 -19.59 -0.10
CA THR A 298 6.79 -19.22 -1.05
C THR A 298 7.35 -19.15 -2.48
N LEU A 299 8.51 -18.50 -2.68
CA LEU A 299 9.20 -18.46 -3.95
C LEU A 299 9.54 -19.89 -4.45
N ASN A 300 10.13 -20.73 -3.59
CA ASN A 300 10.44 -22.09 -3.93
C ASN A 300 9.18 -22.89 -4.33
N GLN A 301 8.05 -22.69 -3.65
CA GLN A 301 6.80 -23.32 -4.04
C GLN A 301 6.30 -22.81 -5.40
N LEU A 302 6.42 -21.49 -5.68
CA LEU A 302 6.08 -20.93 -6.98
C LEU A 302 6.91 -21.59 -8.10
N LEU A 303 8.21 -21.72 -7.89
CA LEU A 303 9.13 -22.35 -8.83
C LEU A 303 8.75 -23.84 -9.06
N VAL A 304 8.42 -24.56 -8.00
CA VAL A 304 7.98 -25.98 -8.07
C VAL A 304 6.69 -26.10 -8.86
N GLU A 305 5.70 -25.22 -8.62
CA GLU A 305 4.44 -25.26 -9.36
C GLU A 305 4.65 -24.95 -10.84
N MET A 306 5.51 -23.96 -11.18
CA MET A 306 5.84 -23.63 -12.58
C MET A 306 6.60 -24.75 -13.28
N ASP A 307 7.55 -25.40 -12.59
CA ASP A 307 8.29 -26.53 -13.14
C ASP A 307 7.39 -27.78 -13.31
N GLY A 308 6.42 -27.94 -12.41
CA GLY A 308 5.48 -29.07 -12.36
C GLY A 308 4.41 -29.07 -13.48
N PHE A 309 4.28 -27.97 -14.25
CA PHE A 309 3.37 -27.96 -15.40
C PHE A 309 3.85 -28.90 -16.52
N ALA A 310 3.00 -29.82 -16.92
CA ALA A 310 3.17 -30.50 -18.20
C ALA A 310 2.91 -29.51 -19.34
N ILE A 311 3.62 -29.69 -20.47
CA ILE A 311 3.58 -28.77 -21.62
C ILE A 311 2.16 -28.53 -22.17
N ASN A 312 1.17 -29.32 -21.76
CA ASN A 312 -0.18 -29.36 -22.33
C ASN A 312 -1.30 -29.04 -21.32
N GLU A 313 -1.01 -28.52 -20.14
CA GLU A 313 -2.05 -28.25 -19.12
C GLU A 313 -2.91 -26.99 -19.42
N GLY A 314 -2.55 -26.20 -20.44
CA GLY A 314 -3.35 -25.04 -20.87
C GLY A 314 -3.38 -23.89 -19.86
N VAL A 315 -2.44 -23.83 -18.91
CA VAL A 315 -2.30 -22.72 -17.96
C VAL A 315 -1.08 -21.89 -18.33
N ILE A 316 -1.26 -20.57 -18.47
CA ILE A 316 -0.17 -19.60 -18.66
C ILE A 316 -0.05 -18.75 -17.40
N VAL A 317 1.18 -18.57 -16.91
CA VAL A 317 1.48 -17.69 -15.79
C VAL A 317 1.99 -16.36 -16.33
N MET A 318 1.27 -15.28 -16.08
CA MET A 318 1.74 -13.93 -16.36
C MET A 318 2.14 -13.26 -15.05
N ALA A 319 3.21 -12.51 -15.05
CA ALA A 319 3.61 -11.71 -13.88
C ALA A 319 3.96 -10.29 -14.30
N ALA A 320 3.80 -9.34 -13.40
CA ALA A 320 4.19 -7.96 -13.60
C ALA A 320 5.13 -7.48 -12.50
N THR A 321 6.13 -6.69 -12.88
CA THR A 321 7.04 -6.01 -11.96
C THR A 321 7.46 -4.66 -12.51
N ASN A 322 7.78 -3.74 -11.62
CA ASN A 322 8.40 -2.47 -11.98
C ASN A 322 9.94 -2.55 -11.89
N ARG A 323 10.47 -3.63 -11.29
CA ARG A 323 11.90 -3.77 -11.00
C ARG A 323 12.40 -5.16 -11.36
N ARG A 324 12.97 -5.28 -12.56
CA ARG A 324 13.59 -6.54 -13.01
C ARG A 324 14.87 -6.87 -12.23
N ASP A 325 15.60 -5.83 -11.84
CA ASP A 325 16.91 -5.90 -11.21
C ASP A 325 16.94 -6.68 -9.89
N ILE A 326 15.81 -6.64 -9.15
CA ILE A 326 15.71 -7.30 -7.85
C ILE A 326 15.17 -8.74 -7.92
N LEU A 327 14.74 -9.21 -9.09
CA LEU A 327 14.17 -10.56 -9.22
C LEU A 327 15.24 -11.65 -9.15
N ASP A 328 14.91 -12.76 -8.47
CA ASP A 328 15.75 -13.96 -8.43
C ASP A 328 15.93 -14.52 -9.86
N PRO A 329 17.17 -14.69 -10.35
CA PRO A 329 17.45 -15.23 -11.69
C PRO A 329 16.81 -16.60 -11.92
N ALA A 330 16.48 -17.34 -10.87
CA ALA A 330 15.79 -18.62 -10.99
C ALA A 330 14.39 -18.48 -11.63
N LEU A 331 13.71 -17.32 -11.45
CA LEU A 331 12.44 -17.05 -12.11
C LEU A 331 12.56 -16.88 -13.63
N LEU A 332 13.70 -16.36 -14.07
CA LEU A 332 13.97 -16.02 -15.47
C LEU A 332 14.57 -17.18 -16.27
N ARG A 333 14.71 -18.38 -15.67
CA ARG A 333 15.22 -19.56 -16.37
C ARG A 333 14.17 -20.12 -17.33
N PRO A 334 14.62 -20.66 -18.49
CA PRO A 334 13.72 -21.34 -19.43
C PRO A 334 12.85 -22.40 -18.75
N GLY A 335 11.57 -22.45 -19.09
CA GLY A 335 10.56 -23.31 -18.48
C GLY A 335 9.78 -22.64 -17.33
N ARG A 336 10.07 -21.37 -17.03
CA ARG A 336 9.38 -20.53 -16.02
C ARG A 336 8.85 -19.26 -16.67
N PHE A 337 9.49 -18.10 -16.47
CA PHE A 337 9.17 -16.90 -17.24
C PHE A 337 10.05 -16.88 -18.51
N ASP A 338 9.57 -17.58 -19.52
CA ASP A 338 10.30 -17.80 -20.78
C ASP A 338 10.36 -16.55 -21.64
N ARG A 339 9.34 -15.70 -21.54
CA ARG A 339 9.25 -14.44 -22.29
C ARG A 339 9.22 -13.25 -21.34
N THR A 340 9.92 -12.22 -21.74
CA THR A 340 9.92 -10.92 -21.03
C THR A 340 9.46 -9.86 -22.02
N ILE A 341 8.37 -9.17 -21.71
CA ILE A 341 7.80 -8.09 -22.50
C ILE A 341 8.02 -6.80 -21.73
N LEU A 342 8.67 -5.84 -22.40
CA LEU A 342 8.94 -4.53 -21.84
C LEU A 342 7.79 -3.59 -22.22
N VAL A 343 7.08 -3.08 -21.21
CA VAL A 343 5.97 -2.13 -21.39
C VAL A 343 6.48 -0.74 -21.04
N ASN A 344 6.94 -0.03 -22.04
CA ASN A 344 7.55 1.30 -21.92
C ASN A 344 6.52 2.42 -21.72
N TYR A 345 7.02 3.65 -21.64
CA TYR A 345 6.17 4.83 -21.75
C TYR A 345 5.55 4.86 -23.16
N PRO A 346 4.28 5.28 -23.30
CA PRO A 346 3.66 5.40 -24.60
C PRO A 346 4.31 6.53 -25.41
N ASP A 347 4.51 6.29 -26.70
CA ASP A 347 4.91 7.29 -27.67
C ASP A 347 3.80 8.35 -27.88
N MET A 348 4.05 9.34 -28.70
CA MET A 348 3.10 10.41 -28.97
C MET A 348 1.75 9.88 -29.47
N ALA A 349 1.74 8.93 -30.41
CA ALA A 349 0.53 8.35 -30.96
C ALA A 349 -0.24 7.53 -29.91
N GLY A 350 0.49 6.78 -29.09
CA GLY A 350 -0.05 6.01 -27.96
C GLY A 350 -0.70 6.91 -26.91
N ARG A 351 -0.06 8.06 -26.54
CA ARG A 351 -0.67 9.02 -25.62
C ARG A 351 -1.97 9.60 -26.14
N VAL A 352 -2.02 9.97 -27.42
CA VAL A 352 -3.26 10.43 -28.07
C VAL A 352 -4.35 9.35 -28.03
N ALA A 353 -3.98 8.10 -28.34
CA ALA A 353 -4.91 6.98 -28.28
C ALA A 353 -5.43 6.71 -26.87
N ILE A 354 -4.56 6.78 -25.86
CA ILE A 354 -4.92 6.62 -24.43
C ILE A 354 -5.85 7.76 -23.98
N LEU A 355 -5.53 9.01 -24.32
CA LEU A 355 -6.40 10.16 -24.01
C LEU A 355 -7.78 9.99 -24.65
N LYS A 356 -7.89 9.53 -25.91
CA LYS A 356 -9.16 9.23 -26.59
C LYS A 356 -9.97 8.15 -25.85
N VAL A 357 -9.32 7.12 -25.30
CA VAL A 357 -9.98 6.09 -24.50
C VAL A 357 -10.54 6.67 -23.20
N HIS A 358 -9.74 7.46 -22.47
CA HIS A 358 -10.16 8.06 -21.20
C HIS A 358 -11.13 9.26 -21.39
N ALA A 359 -11.24 9.78 -22.59
CA ALA A 359 -12.25 10.76 -22.99
C ALA A 359 -13.65 10.15 -23.19
N LYS A 360 -13.73 8.83 -23.44
CA LYS A 360 -15.04 8.16 -23.64
C LYS A 360 -15.93 8.35 -22.42
N GLY A 361 -17.14 8.87 -22.65
CA GLY A 361 -18.12 9.13 -21.58
C GLY A 361 -17.92 10.44 -20.82
N LYS A 362 -16.93 11.27 -21.20
CA LYS A 362 -16.77 12.63 -20.68
C LYS A 362 -17.21 13.65 -21.75
N PRO A 363 -17.99 14.67 -21.40
CA PRO A 363 -18.37 15.71 -22.34
C PRO A 363 -17.16 16.60 -22.64
N LEU A 364 -16.65 16.54 -23.86
CA LEU A 364 -15.62 17.43 -24.37
C LEU A 364 -16.25 18.56 -25.18
N ALA A 365 -15.68 19.74 -25.13
CA ALA A 365 -16.04 20.87 -25.99
C ALA A 365 -15.35 20.74 -27.36
N ASP A 366 -15.83 21.47 -28.35
CA ASP A 366 -15.33 21.40 -29.73
C ASP A 366 -13.91 21.99 -29.89
N ASP A 367 -13.44 22.77 -28.91
CA ASP A 367 -12.11 23.37 -28.90
C ASP A 367 -11.00 22.42 -28.45
N VAL A 368 -11.35 21.20 -27.97
CA VAL A 368 -10.39 20.25 -27.40
C VAL A 368 -9.54 19.58 -28.46
N ASP A 369 -8.24 19.79 -28.35
CA ASP A 369 -7.21 19.17 -29.19
C ASP A 369 -6.36 18.22 -28.33
N LEU A 370 -6.66 16.91 -28.44
CA LEU A 370 -5.96 15.87 -27.65
C LEU A 370 -4.52 15.62 -28.14
N GLU A 371 -4.20 15.96 -29.39
CA GLU A 371 -2.85 15.84 -29.94
C GLU A 371 -1.93 16.88 -29.30
N ASN A 372 -2.41 18.11 -29.22
CA ASN A 372 -1.66 19.16 -28.54
C ASN A 372 -1.50 18.88 -27.04
N ILE A 373 -2.52 18.31 -26.38
CA ILE A 373 -2.41 17.86 -24.99
C ILE A 373 -1.33 16.77 -24.85
N ALA A 374 -1.29 15.78 -25.74
CA ALA A 374 -0.31 14.70 -25.71
C ALA A 374 1.13 15.20 -25.89
N LYS A 375 1.36 16.24 -26.71
CA LYS A 375 2.68 16.91 -26.85
C LYS A 375 3.18 17.51 -25.54
N ARG A 376 2.26 18.05 -24.71
CA ARG A 376 2.60 18.73 -23.45
C ARG A 376 2.82 17.82 -22.25
N VAL A 377 2.63 16.51 -22.44
CA VAL A 377 2.80 15.49 -21.39
C VAL A 377 3.75 14.37 -21.88
N PRO A 378 4.99 14.71 -22.27
CA PRO A 378 5.98 13.71 -22.67
C PRO A 378 6.23 12.76 -21.49
N PHE A 379 6.58 11.51 -21.79
CA PHE A 379 6.89 10.47 -20.81
C PHE A 379 5.79 10.20 -19.76
N SER A 380 4.55 10.63 -20.03
CA SER A 380 3.41 10.36 -19.13
C SER A 380 2.89 8.94 -19.35
N THR A 381 2.64 8.26 -18.24
CA THR A 381 2.06 6.92 -18.22
C THR A 381 0.55 6.96 -18.51
N GLY A 382 -0.04 5.81 -18.89
CA GLY A 382 -1.49 5.70 -19.07
C GLY A 382 -2.30 6.11 -17.83
N ALA A 383 -1.80 5.81 -16.64
CA ALA A 383 -2.45 6.19 -15.38
C ALA A 383 -2.38 7.71 -15.12
N GLU A 384 -1.29 8.37 -15.49
CA GLU A 384 -1.16 9.82 -15.38
C GLU A 384 -2.09 10.53 -16.37
N LEU A 385 -2.18 10.02 -17.61
CA LEU A 385 -3.11 10.53 -18.62
C LEU A 385 -4.58 10.37 -18.19
N GLU A 386 -4.93 9.23 -17.58
CA GLU A 386 -6.25 9.03 -16.96
C GLU A 386 -6.52 10.06 -15.87
N ASN A 387 -5.53 10.28 -14.99
CA ASN A 387 -5.64 11.25 -13.90
C ASN A 387 -5.82 12.67 -14.42
N ILE A 388 -5.11 13.09 -15.48
CA ILE A 388 -5.28 14.39 -16.13
C ILE A 388 -6.73 14.55 -16.65
N MET A 389 -7.24 13.55 -17.36
CA MET A 389 -8.60 13.57 -17.87
C MET A 389 -9.66 13.59 -16.76
N ASN A 390 -9.40 12.92 -15.64
CA ASN A 390 -10.26 12.92 -14.47
C ASN A 390 -10.22 14.27 -13.74
N GLU A 391 -9.02 14.82 -13.54
CA GLU A 391 -8.85 16.14 -12.90
C GLU A 391 -9.51 17.25 -13.74
N ALA A 392 -9.39 17.19 -15.08
CA ALA A 392 -10.09 18.10 -15.98
C ALA A 392 -11.62 18.02 -15.82
N ALA A 393 -12.17 16.82 -15.68
CA ALA A 393 -13.60 16.64 -15.41
C ALA A 393 -14.02 17.24 -14.05
N ILE A 394 -13.20 17.07 -13.01
CA ILE A 394 -13.41 17.66 -11.68
C ILE A 394 -13.37 19.20 -11.76
N LEU A 395 -12.37 19.75 -12.47
CA LEU A 395 -12.25 21.20 -12.66
C LEU A 395 -13.44 21.79 -13.42
N ALA A 396 -13.87 21.14 -14.51
CA ALA A 396 -15.05 21.55 -15.29
C ALA A 396 -16.33 21.54 -14.42
N ALA A 397 -16.52 20.48 -13.64
CA ALA A 397 -17.67 20.37 -12.73
C ALA A 397 -17.62 21.46 -11.63
N ARG A 398 -16.45 21.74 -11.05
CA ARG A 398 -16.25 22.80 -10.08
C ARG A 398 -16.50 24.20 -10.68
N GLY A 399 -16.09 24.41 -11.94
CA GLY A 399 -16.34 25.62 -12.71
C GLY A 399 -17.77 25.73 -13.24
N ARG A 400 -18.64 24.72 -12.98
CA ARG A 400 -20.01 24.63 -13.53
C ARG A 400 -20.06 24.70 -15.06
N LEU A 401 -19.02 24.21 -15.72
CA LEU A 401 -18.97 24.12 -17.18
C LEU A 401 -19.85 22.94 -17.65
N LYS A 402 -20.42 23.05 -18.86
CA LYS A 402 -21.21 21.98 -19.46
C LYS A 402 -20.36 20.90 -20.11
N ALA A 403 -19.15 21.24 -20.50
CA ALA A 403 -18.17 20.36 -21.13
C ALA A 403 -16.75 20.76 -20.70
N ILE A 404 -15.82 19.82 -20.83
CA ILE A 404 -14.39 20.03 -20.59
C ILE A 404 -13.86 20.76 -21.82
N ASN A 405 -13.36 21.95 -21.66
CA ASN A 405 -12.70 22.73 -22.71
C ASN A 405 -11.16 22.59 -22.63
N GLN A 406 -10.46 23.08 -23.64
CA GLN A 406 -9.01 22.99 -23.73
C GLN A 406 -8.31 23.63 -22.52
N GLN A 407 -8.78 24.80 -22.09
CA GLN A 407 -8.24 25.52 -20.93
C GLN A 407 -8.30 24.67 -19.64
N THR A 408 -9.40 23.96 -19.42
CA THR A 408 -9.56 23.08 -18.26
C THR A 408 -8.56 21.91 -18.30
N LEU A 409 -8.28 21.36 -19.49
CA LEU A 409 -7.28 20.30 -19.68
C LEU A 409 -5.88 20.81 -19.38
N VAL A 410 -5.52 21.99 -19.88
CA VAL A 410 -4.21 22.62 -19.61
C VAL A 410 -4.00 22.89 -18.11
N GLU A 411 -5.02 23.42 -17.43
CA GLU A 411 -4.96 23.60 -15.98
C GLU A 411 -4.89 22.26 -15.23
N ALA A 412 -5.56 21.22 -15.73
CA ALA A 412 -5.46 19.86 -15.18
C ALA A 412 -4.03 19.29 -15.29
N ILE A 413 -3.37 19.48 -16.45
CA ILE A 413 -1.96 19.09 -16.63
C ILE A 413 -1.09 19.77 -15.57
N SER A 414 -1.16 21.11 -15.49
CA SER A 414 -0.38 21.89 -14.53
C SER A 414 -0.63 21.45 -13.10
N ARG A 415 -1.88 21.13 -12.77
CA ARG A 415 -2.26 20.68 -11.42
C ARG A 415 -1.78 19.27 -11.07
N VAL A 416 -1.80 18.36 -12.04
CA VAL A 416 -1.31 16.98 -11.83
C VAL A 416 0.21 16.97 -11.73
N GLN A 417 0.93 17.72 -12.58
CA GLN A 417 2.39 17.72 -12.61
C GLN A 417 3.01 18.54 -11.46
N MET A 418 2.45 19.69 -11.14
CA MET A 418 3.07 20.67 -10.23
C MET A 418 2.24 20.93 -8.96
N GLY A 419 0.98 20.48 -8.95
CA GLY A 419 0.06 20.73 -7.84
C GLY A 419 -0.79 21.99 -8.00
N PRO A 420 -1.70 22.27 -7.05
CA PRO A 420 -2.60 23.43 -7.12
C PRO A 420 -1.87 24.75 -6.90
N GLU A 421 -2.38 25.82 -7.50
CA GLU A 421 -1.93 27.19 -7.22
C GLU A 421 -2.13 27.58 -5.76
N LYS A 422 -1.12 28.20 -5.16
CA LYS A 422 -1.16 28.72 -3.79
C LYS A 422 -1.61 30.18 -3.76
N ARG A 423 -2.89 30.44 -4.01
CA ARG A 423 -3.46 31.82 -4.05
C ARG A 423 -3.46 32.54 -2.70
N SER A 424 -3.38 31.81 -1.59
CA SER A 424 -3.39 32.38 -0.24
C SER A 424 -2.00 32.75 0.30
N HIS A 425 -0.92 32.36 -0.39
CA HIS A 425 0.44 32.65 0.06
C HIS A 425 0.83 34.07 -0.31
N LYS A 426 1.00 34.93 0.69
CA LYS A 426 1.54 36.27 0.48
C LYS A 426 3.06 36.17 0.28
N VAL A 427 3.48 36.17 -0.97
CA VAL A 427 4.89 36.23 -1.35
C VAL A 427 5.37 37.65 -1.13
N THR A 428 6.53 37.86 -0.48
CA THR A 428 7.11 39.20 -0.35
C THR A 428 7.63 39.69 -1.70
N GLN A 429 7.72 40.99 -1.92
CA GLN A 429 8.30 41.56 -3.16
C GLN A 429 9.75 41.12 -3.38
N ARG A 430 10.49 40.90 -2.28
CA ARG A 430 11.85 40.36 -2.32
C ARG A 430 11.86 38.92 -2.83
N ASP A 431 11.02 38.06 -2.27
CA ASP A 431 10.95 36.64 -2.69
C ASP A 431 10.48 36.54 -4.14
N LYS A 432 9.49 37.39 -4.53
CA LYS A 432 8.98 37.42 -5.90
C LYS A 432 10.09 37.77 -6.91
N ARG A 433 10.95 38.74 -6.56
CA ARG A 433 12.09 39.09 -7.38
C ARG A 433 13.15 37.99 -7.43
N MET A 434 13.41 37.32 -6.31
CA MET A 434 14.35 36.18 -6.29
C MET A 434 13.89 35.07 -7.21
N VAL A 435 12.61 34.68 -7.12
CA VAL A 435 12.02 33.66 -8.01
C VAL A 435 12.06 34.12 -9.48
N ALA A 436 11.71 35.38 -9.77
CA ALA A 436 11.77 35.93 -11.13
C ALA A 436 13.18 35.85 -11.75
N ILE A 437 14.21 36.16 -10.95
CA ILE A 437 15.62 36.07 -11.38
C ILE A 437 15.98 34.59 -11.64
N HIS A 438 15.56 33.68 -10.77
CA HIS A 438 15.83 32.25 -10.87
C HIS A 438 15.20 31.66 -12.15
N GLU A 439 13.89 31.86 -12.37
CA GLU A 439 13.18 31.36 -13.53
C GLU A 439 13.64 31.99 -14.85
N ALA A 440 13.91 33.28 -14.83
CA ALA A 440 14.50 33.94 -16.00
C ALA A 440 15.90 33.39 -16.35
N GLY A 441 16.67 32.97 -15.34
CA GLY A 441 17.95 32.29 -15.53
C GLY A 441 17.83 31.02 -16.32
N HIS A 442 16.90 30.10 -15.94
CA HIS A 442 16.62 28.90 -16.67
C HIS A 442 16.16 29.18 -18.11
N ALA A 443 15.24 30.12 -18.26
CA ALA A 443 14.68 30.44 -19.57
C ALA A 443 15.74 30.99 -20.56
N ILE A 444 16.59 31.92 -20.13
CA ILE A 444 17.60 32.50 -21.02
C ILE A 444 18.68 31.49 -21.38
N VAL A 445 19.16 30.69 -20.40
CA VAL A 445 20.15 29.67 -20.68
C VAL A 445 19.58 28.62 -21.64
N GLY A 446 18.32 28.17 -21.40
CA GLY A 446 17.64 27.23 -22.28
C GLY A 446 17.45 27.75 -23.71
N HIS A 447 17.16 29.04 -23.88
CA HIS A 447 17.00 29.64 -25.21
C HIS A 447 18.31 29.85 -25.95
N VAL A 448 19.40 30.15 -25.24
CA VAL A 448 20.71 30.45 -25.85
C VAL A 448 21.46 29.20 -26.24
N LEU A 449 21.32 28.12 -25.50
CA LEU A 449 22.03 26.86 -25.78
C LEU A 449 21.31 26.06 -26.86
N PRO A 450 22.05 25.57 -27.90
CA PRO A 450 21.44 25.03 -29.10
C PRO A 450 20.77 23.65 -28.94
N ASN A 451 21.10 22.91 -27.86
CA ASN A 451 20.58 21.55 -27.67
C ASN A 451 19.59 21.50 -26.48
N CYS A 452 19.05 22.64 -26.06
CA CYS A 452 18.00 22.71 -25.05
C CYS A 452 16.62 22.70 -25.70
N ASP A 453 15.65 22.15 -24.98
CA ASP A 453 14.24 22.19 -25.37
C ASP A 453 13.71 23.62 -25.37
N GLU A 454 12.74 23.89 -26.24
CA GLU A 454 12.14 25.23 -26.36
C GLU A 454 11.38 25.62 -25.10
N VAL A 455 11.57 26.88 -24.67
CA VAL A 455 10.87 27.44 -23.51
C VAL A 455 9.48 27.90 -23.92
N HIS A 456 8.45 27.29 -23.36
CA HIS A 456 7.03 27.54 -23.65
C HIS A 456 6.38 28.50 -22.66
N LEU A 457 6.79 28.42 -21.39
CA LEU A 457 6.17 29.22 -20.33
C LEU A 457 7.16 29.52 -19.23
N ILE A 458 7.14 30.75 -18.76
CA ILE A 458 7.89 31.18 -17.58
C ILE A 458 6.91 31.80 -16.60
N THR A 459 6.83 31.30 -15.37
CA THR A 459 5.89 31.82 -14.38
C THR A 459 6.49 31.86 -12.98
N ILE A 460 6.11 32.90 -12.24
CA ILE A 460 6.46 33.08 -10.83
C ILE A 460 5.27 32.87 -9.91
N VAL A 461 4.19 32.29 -10.44
CA VAL A 461 3.01 31.90 -9.65
C VAL A 461 3.33 30.59 -8.91
N PRO A 462 3.32 30.59 -7.55
CA PRO A 462 3.72 29.42 -6.79
C PRO A 462 2.71 28.28 -6.93
N ARG A 463 3.22 27.07 -7.24
CA ARG A 463 2.44 25.82 -7.32
C ARG A 463 3.11 24.72 -6.49
N GLY A 464 2.32 23.94 -5.76
CA GLY A 464 2.86 22.84 -4.96
C GLY A 464 3.99 23.27 -4.02
N GLN A 465 5.21 22.81 -4.26
CA GLN A 465 6.42 23.20 -3.51
C GLN A 465 7.28 24.22 -4.27
N ALA A 466 7.00 24.48 -5.55
CA ALA A 466 7.76 25.40 -6.36
C ALA A 466 7.29 26.85 -6.14
N GLY A 467 8.24 27.79 -6.10
CA GLY A 467 7.98 29.22 -6.05
C GLY A 467 7.59 29.81 -7.40
N GLY A 468 8.08 29.22 -8.49
CA GLY A 468 7.82 29.46 -9.90
C GLY A 468 8.20 28.25 -10.70
N TYR A 469 8.10 28.31 -12.02
CA TYR A 469 8.65 27.29 -12.91
C TYR A 469 8.82 27.80 -14.34
N THR A 470 9.79 27.22 -15.03
CA THR A 470 10.01 27.38 -16.47
C THR A 470 9.66 26.06 -17.15
N LEU A 471 8.67 26.09 -18.06
CA LEU A 471 8.24 24.92 -18.82
C LEU A 471 8.98 24.89 -20.16
N SER A 472 9.78 23.86 -20.35
CA SER A 472 10.37 23.53 -21.65
C SER A 472 9.76 22.24 -22.15
N LEU A 473 9.48 22.16 -23.45
CA LEU A 473 8.89 20.98 -24.08
C LEU A 473 9.82 20.53 -25.20
N PRO A 474 10.10 19.22 -25.32
CA PRO A 474 10.89 18.69 -26.40
C PRO A 474 10.15 18.85 -27.73
N THR A 475 10.84 19.30 -28.74
CA THR A 475 10.33 19.39 -30.12
C THR A 475 10.20 18.01 -30.73
N GLU A 476 11.16 17.11 -30.44
CA GLU A 476 11.20 15.72 -30.85
C GLU A 476 11.44 14.83 -29.62
N GLU A 477 10.87 13.64 -29.59
CA GLU A 477 11.09 12.66 -28.52
C GLU A 477 12.26 11.75 -28.92
N ASP A 478 13.48 12.17 -28.59
CA ASP A 478 14.70 11.41 -28.88
C ASP A 478 14.88 10.25 -27.88
N ASP A 479 15.03 9.04 -28.41
CA ASP A 479 15.37 7.86 -27.58
C ASP A 479 16.82 7.90 -27.07
N LEU A 480 17.71 8.62 -27.78
CA LEU A 480 19.12 8.70 -27.47
C LEU A 480 19.55 10.15 -27.23
N GLN A 481 20.20 10.39 -26.11
CA GLN A 481 20.75 11.70 -25.77
C GLN A 481 22.26 11.75 -25.96
N THR A 482 22.74 12.77 -26.65
CA THR A 482 24.16 12.98 -26.87
C THR A 482 24.84 13.66 -25.65
N TYR A 483 26.17 13.59 -25.60
CA TYR A 483 26.95 14.29 -24.59
C TYR A 483 26.63 15.79 -24.56
N SER A 484 26.53 16.42 -25.73
CA SER A 484 26.25 17.86 -25.84
C SER A 484 24.86 18.22 -25.34
N GLN A 485 23.83 17.41 -25.65
CA GLN A 485 22.46 17.59 -25.13
C GLN A 485 22.43 17.51 -23.62
N LEU A 486 23.08 16.50 -23.02
CA LEU A 486 23.12 16.35 -21.57
C LEU A 486 23.87 17.51 -20.88
N MET A 487 24.99 17.98 -21.47
CA MET A 487 25.73 19.13 -20.94
C MET A 487 24.91 20.42 -20.98
N ASP A 488 24.19 20.66 -22.07
CA ASP A 488 23.35 21.85 -22.21
C ASP A 488 22.10 21.77 -21.31
N PHE A 489 21.50 20.57 -21.18
CA PHE A 489 20.43 20.32 -20.21
C PHE A 489 20.87 20.63 -18.75
N VAL A 490 22.08 20.17 -18.36
CA VAL A 490 22.64 20.47 -17.03
C VAL A 490 22.92 21.95 -16.88
N ALA A 491 23.46 22.62 -17.92
CA ALA A 491 23.73 24.05 -17.87
C ALA A 491 22.43 24.86 -17.74
N MET A 492 21.37 24.51 -18.46
CA MET A 492 20.03 25.08 -18.31
C MET A 492 19.50 24.87 -16.87
N GLY A 493 19.64 23.66 -16.32
CA GLY A 493 19.25 23.36 -14.93
C GLY A 493 20.03 24.16 -13.89
N LEU A 494 21.27 24.56 -14.16
CA LEU A 494 22.08 25.44 -13.31
C LEU A 494 21.84 26.95 -13.58
N GLY A 495 21.05 27.30 -14.61
CA GLY A 495 20.77 28.67 -15.03
C GLY A 495 20.17 29.52 -13.92
N GLY A 496 19.21 28.99 -13.15
CA GLY A 496 18.63 29.68 -12.00
C GLY A 496 19.66 30.03 -10.92
N HIS A 497 20.51 29.05 -10.57
CA HIS A 497 21.56 29.19 -9.59
C HIS A 497 22.63 30.22 -10.03
N ALA A 498 23.02 30.20 -11.30
CA ALA A 498 23.96 31.17 -11.90
C ALA A 498 23.35 32.56 -11.92
N ALA A 499 22.08 32.72 -12.24
CA ALA A 499 21.37 33.98 -12.21
C ALA A 499 21.30 34.57 -10.80
N GLU A 500 21.02 33.78 -9.78
CA GLU A 500 21.05 34.24 -8.38
C GLU A 500 22.40 34.85 -8.01
N GLN A 501 23.50 34.19 -8.34
CA GLN A 501 24.84 34.70 -8.05
C GLN A 501 25.16 35.99 -8.79
N LEU A 502 24.82 36.11 -10.10
CA LEU A 502 25.12 37.24 -10.92
C LEU A 502 24.33 38.50 -10.55
N TYR A 503 23.05 38.34 -10.17
CA TYR A 503 22.11 39.45 -10.00
C TYR A 503 21.76 39.75 -8.54
N LEU A 504 21.83 38.74 -7.63
CA LEU A 504 21.59 38.93 -6.19
C LEU A 504 22.91 38.99 -5.39
N GLY A 505 24.00 38.42 -5.93
CA GLY A 505 25.27 38.28 -5.22
C GLY A 505 25.25 37.26 -4.09
N GLU A 506 24.18 36.46 -3.98
CA GLU A 506 23.99 35.42 -2.96
C GLU A 506 23.19 34.23 -3.54
N PHE A 507 23.31 33.08 -2.91
CA PHE A 507 22.57 31.88 -3.29
C PHE A 507 21.34 31.68 -2.42
N THR A 508 20.29 31.09 -3.00
CA THR A 508 19.09 30.71 -2.24
C THR A 508 18.94 29.20 -2.12
N THR A 509 18.09 28.77 -1.19
CA THR A 509 17.72 27.35 -1.05
C THR A 509 16.79 26.88 -2.17
N GLY A 510 16.31 27.76 -3.04
CA GLY A 510 15.41 27.46 -4.15
C GLY A 510 16.02 26.48 -5.16
N ALA A 511 17.31 26.64 -5.45
CA ALA A 511 18.05 25.82 -6.41
C ALA A 511 18.36 24.38 -5.96
N THR A 512 17.87 23.92 -4.79
CA THR A 512 18.21 22.59 -4.25
C THR A 512 17.80 21.46 -5.18
N SER A 513 16.61 21.53 -5.80
CA SER A 513 16.12 20.50 -6.72
C SER A 513 16.94 20.44 -8.00
N ASP A 514 17.37 21.60 -8.51
CA ASP A 514 18.11 21.72 -9.76
C ASP A 514 19.53 21.22 -9.58
N LEU A 515 20.19 21.58 -8.47
CA LEU A 515 21.50 21.04 -8.10
C LEU A 515 21.47 19.52 -7.95
N LYS A 516 20.42 18.97 -7.35
CA LYS A 516 20.26 17.50 -7.22
C LYS A 516 20.15 16.84 -8.58
N LYS A 517 19.26 17.34 -9.47
CA LYS A 517 19.08 16.80 -10.83
C LYS A 517 20.36 16.92 -11.66
N ALA A 518 20.98 18.10 -11.66
CA ALA A 518 22.22 18.34 -12.35
C ALA A 518 23.34 17.36 -11.92
N THR A 519 23.51 17.19 -10.61
CA THR A 519 24.49 16.26 -10.04
C THR A 519 24.20 14.81 -10.43
N GLU A 520 22.92 14.39 -10.40
CA GLU A 520 22.51 13.03 -10.79
C GLU A 520 22.78 12.76 -12.26
N VAL A 521 22.45 13.68 -13.16
CA VAL A 521 22.73 13.55 -14.60
C VAL A 521 24.23 13.46 -14.83
N CYS A 522 25.06 14.36 -14.30
CA CYS A 522 26.51 14.30 -14.43
C CYS A 522 27.10 12.99 -13.87
N ARG A 523 26.59 12.49 -12.76
CA ARG A 523 27.02 11.22 -12.20
C ARG A 523 26.70 10.06 -13.15
N ARG A 524 25.50 10.01 -13.73
CA ARG A 524 25.11 9.01 -14.72
C ARG A 524 25.96 9.09 -15.98
N MET A 525 26.26 10.31 -16.48
CA MET A 525 27.17 10.51 -17.60
C MET A 525 28.53 9.83 -17.37
N VAL A 526 29.06 9.97 -16.15
CA VAL A 526 30.37 9.45 -15.79
C VAL A 526 30.33 7.95 -15.50
N THR A 527 29.32 7.47 -14.75
CA THR A 527 29.31 6.09 -14.23
C THR A 527 28.57 5.10 -15.14
N GLN A 528 27.47 5.52 -15.79
CA GLN A 528 26.64 4.63 -16.60
C GLN A 528 26.90 4.77 -18.10
N PHE A 529 27.07 5.99 -18.59
CA PHE A 529 27.17 6.24 -20.02
C PHE A 529 28.62 6.24 -20.53
N GLY A 530 29.61 6.22 -19.63
CA GLY A 530 31.03 6.26 -20.01
C GLY A 530 31.44 7.54 -20.74
N MET A 531 30.73 8.66 -20.47
CA MET A 531 30.91 9.95 -21.13
C MET A 531 31.97 10.82 -20.40
N SER A 532 33.11 10.24 -20.05
CA SER A 532 34.25 10.95 -19.46
C SER A 532 35.53 10.62 -20.19
N GLU A 533 36.24 11.62 -20.71
CA GLU A 533 37.54 11.44 -21.34
C GLU A 533 38.61 10.95 -20.35
N LYS A 534 38.52 11.37 -19.07
CA LYS A 534 39.52 11.01 -18.06
C LYS A 534 39.35 9.62 -17.49
N LEU A 535 38.12 9.11 -17.41
CA LEU A 535 37.83 7.78 -16.89
C LEU A 535 37.69 6.74 -17.99
N GLY A 536 37.48 7.20 -19.25
CA GLY A 536 37.27 6.34 -20.40
C GLY A 536 35.88 5.69 -20.44
N PRO A 537 35.60 4.86 -21.45
CA PRO A 537 34.30 4.20 -21.64
C PRO A 537 34.18 2.97 -20.73
N VAL A 538 34.04 3.21 -19.41
CA VAL A 538 33.91 2.18 -18.39
C VAL A 538 32.56 2.32 -17.69
N TYR A 539 31.83 1.22 -17.56
CA TYR A 539 30.62 1.15 -16.74
C TYR A 539 31.00 0.96 -15.27
N LEU A 540 30.72 1.97 -14.46
CA LEU A 540 31.13 2.06 -13.05
C LEU A 540 29.94 2.03 -12.10
N ASP A 541 28.75 1.69 -12.58
CA ASP A 541 27.56 1.58 -11.76
C ASP A 541 27.55 0.22 -11.07
N GLY A 542 28.08 0.19 -9.88
CA GLY A 542 28.24 -1.01 -9.08
C GLY A 542 27.55 -0.92 -7.72
N ASP A 543 26.41 -0.28 -7.64
CA ASP A 543 25.52 -0.39 -6.46
C ASP A 543 24.91 -1.80 -6.39
N GLN A 544 25.78 -2.81 -6.24
CA GLN A 544 25.36 -4.11 -5.77
C GLN A 544 25.14 -3.97 -4.27
N GLU A 545 23.89 -4.12 -3.84
CA GLU A 545 23.56 -4.34 -2.42
C GLU A 545 24.28 -5.62 -1.96
N VAL A 546 25.52 -5.51 -1.52
CA VAL A 546 26.24 -6.63 -0.89
C VAL A 546 25.87 -6.62 0.58
N PHE A 547 25.17 -7.66 0.97
CA PHE A 547 24.84 -7.92 2.36
C PHE A 547 26.10 -8.43 3.10
N VAL A 548 26.75 -7.57 3.87
CA VAL A 548 27.85 -7.94 4.75
C VAL A 548 27.38 -7.86 6.19
N GLY A 549 26.92 -8.97 6.75
CA GLY A 549 26.61 -9.09 8.17
C GLY A 549 25.44 -8.22 8.67
N MET A 550 25.57 -7.60 9.84
CA MET A 550 24.52 -6.82 10.49
C MET A 550 24.34 -5.38 9.95
N GLU A 551 25.16 -4.92 9.04
CA GLU A 551 25.07 -3.58 8.47
C GLU A 551 24.78 -3.66 6.98
N PHE A 552 23.79 -2.88 6.51
CA PHE A 552 23.55 -2.63 5.10
C PHE A 552 24.70 -1.77 4.57
N GLY A 553 25.77 -2.40 4.12
CA GLY A 553 26.86 -1.73 3.42
C GLY A 553 26.52 -1.69 1.93
N GLN A 554 26.35 -0.53 1.34
CA GLN A 554 26.46 -0.36 -0.11
C GLN A 554 27.92 -0.64 -0.47
N SER A 555 28.19 -1.83 -1.00
CA SER A 555 29.49 -2.14 -1.56
C SER A 555 29.55 -1.50 -2.95
N ARG A 556 30.29 -0.41 -3.06
CA ARG A 556 30.63 0.17 -4.35
C ARG A 556 31.46 -0.86 -5.13
N GLY A 557 31.09 -1.14 -6.38
CA GLY A 557 31.81 -2.06 -7.26
C GLY A 557 33.20 -1.57 -7.69
N TYR A 558 33.69 -0.45 -7.10
CA TYR A 558 34.95 0.20 -7.44
C TYR A 558 35.69 0.71 -6.20
N SER A 559 37.01 0.93 -6.32
CA SER A 559 37.88 1.36 -5.23
C SER A 559 37.59 2.79 -4.78
N GLU A 560 37.99 3.14 -3.55
CA GLU A 560 37.90 4.50 -3.02
C GLU A 560 38.66 5.52 -3.88
N GLU A 561 39.77 5.11 -4.50
CA GLU A 561 40.50 5.95 -5.47
C GLU A 561 39.64 6.25 -6.70
N MET A 562 38.93 5.25 -7.22
CA MET A 562 38.03 5.43 -8.35
C MET A 562 36.82 6.33 -7.96
N ALA A 563 36.28 6.16 -6.74
CA ALA A 563 35.23 7.03 -6.23
C ALA A 563 35.67 8.51 -6.20
N ALA A 564 36.87 8.76 -5.71
CA ALA A 564 37.43 10.11 -5.69
C ALA A 564 37.61 10.70 -7.11
N ARG A 565 37.99 9.87 -8.09
CA ARG A 565 38.10 10.29 -9.50
C ARG A 565 36.72 10.56 -10.11
N ILE A 566 35.71 9.75 -9.81
CA ILE A 566 34.32 9.98 -10.22
C ILE A 566 33.82 11.33 -9.68
N ASP A 567 33.98 11.55 -8.36
CA ASP A 567 33.53 12.79 -7.73
C ASP A 567 34.26 14.04 -8.28
N ALA A 568 35.55 13.92 -8.59
CA ALA A 568 36.32 14.98 -9.21
C ALA A 568 35.83 15.30 -10.65
N GLU A 569 35.47 14.26 -11.40
CA GLU A 569 34.98 14.43 -12.77
C GLU A 569 33.55 14.97 -12.81
N VAL A 570 32.66 14.48 -11.94
CA VAL A 570 31.30 15.06 -11.76
C VAL A 570 31.39 16.53 -11.41
N LYS A 571 32.27 16.88 -10.48
CA LYS A 571 32.47 18.28 -10.10
C LYS A 571 32.97 19.13 -11.29
N ARG A 572 33.90 18.61 -12.08
CA ARG A 572 34.43 19.28 -13.28
C ARG A 572 33.30 19.55 -14.32
N LEU A 573 32.45 18.54 -14.58
CA LEU A 573 31.33 18.68 -15.49
C LEU A 573 30.33 19.73 -15.02
N LEU A 574 30.00 19.71 -13.72
CA LEU A 574 29.12 20.72 -13.12
C LEU A 574 29.71 22.14 -13.22
N GLU A 575 31.00 22.30 -12.95
CA GLU A 575 31.70 23.60 -13.08
C GLU A 575 31.71 24.10 -14.53
N GLU A 576 31.93 23.20 -15.50
CA GLU A 576 31.86 23.52 -16.93
C GLU A 576 30.46 23.97 -17.36
N CYS A 577 29.42 23.23 -16.97
CA CYS A 577 28.03 23.59 -17.24
C CYS A 577 27.63 24.91 -16.56
N TYR A 578 28.07 25.09 -15.31
CA TYR A 578 27.84 26.33 -14.59
C TYR A 578 28.49 27.54 -15.30
N GLN A 579 29.71 27.38 -15.80
CA GLN A 579 30.39 28.45 -16.53
C GLN A 579 29.66 28.77 -17.85
N LYS A 580 29.18 27.75 -18.58
CA LYS A 580 28.33 27.94 -19.78
C LYS A 580 27.08 28.78 -19.45
N ALA A 581 26.42 28.49 -18.31
CA ALA A 581 25.25 29.24 -17.87
C ALA A 581 25.60 30.71 -17.53
N VAL A 582 26.71 30.93 -16.83
CA VAL A 582 27.22 32.28 -16.49
C VAL A 582 27.53 33.09 -17.75
N ASP A 583 28.20 32.47 -18.73
CA ASP A 583 28.55 33.10 -20.01
C ASP A 583 27.29 33.51 -20.81
N ALA A 584 26.30 32.57 -20.91
CA ALA A 584 25.04 32.85 -21.57
C ALA A 584 24.24 33.98 -20.92
N LEU A 585 24.18 34.02 -19.60
CA LEU A 585 23.51 35.09 -18.83
C LEU A 585 24.25 36.44 -18.93
N SER A 586 25.57 36.43 -18.88
CA SER A 586 26.39 37.64 -18.96
C SER A 586 26.27 38.30 -20.33
N ALA A 587 26.20 37.49 -21.41
CA ALA A 587 25.99 37.99 -22.77
C ALA A 587 24.59 38.60 -23.00
N ASN A 588 23.60 38.20 -22.18
CA ASN A 588 22.20 38.61 -22.34
C ASN A 588 21.67 39.46 -21.18
N ARG A 589 22.53 40.24 -20.54
CA ARG A 589 22.20 40.96 -19.32
C ARG A 589 21.00 41.90 -19.45
N ASP A 590 20.93 42.68 -20.52
CA ASP A 590 19.83 43.63 -20.76
C ASP A 590 18.48 42.90 -20.95
N ARG A 591 18.51 41.75 -21.62
CA ARG A 591 17.33 40.91 -21.83
C ARG A 591 16.86 40.28 -20.53
N MET A 592 17.81 39.86 -19.69
CA MET A 592 17.53 39.30 -18.36
C MET A 592 16.81 40.33 -17.47
N GLU A 593 17.30 41.56 -17.38
CA GLU A 593 16.66 42.61 -16.59
C GLU A 593 15.23 42.91 -17.05
N LYS A 594 15.01 42.98 -18.36
CA LYS A 594 13.68 43.18 -18.95
C LYS A 594 12.74 42.02 -18.70
N LEU A 595 13.24 40.78 -18.78
CA LEU A 595 12.44 39.57 -18.49
C LEU A 595 12.04 39.54 -17.02
N VAL A 596 12.95 39.85 -16.10
CA VAL A 596 12.64 39.93 -14.66
C VAL A 596 11.58 40.99 -14.38
N ASP A 597 11.71 42.18 -14.98
CA ASP A 597 10.73 43.26 -14.82
C ASP A 597 9.35 42.86 -15.40
N ALA A 598 9.35 42.14 -16.53
CA ALA A 598 8.14 41.58 -17.13
C ALA A 598 7.47 40.54 -16.21
N LEU A 599 8.24 39.60 -15.65
CA LEU A 599 7.73 38.61 -14.72
C LEU A 599 7.19 39.24 -13.44
N LEU A 600 7.83 40.30 -12.92
CA LEU A 600 7.34 41.03 -11.75
C LEU A 600 6.01 41.75 -12.02
N LYS A 601 5.80 42.18 -13.26
CA LYS A 601 4.58 42.90 -13.68
C LYS A 601 3.45 41.98 -14.07
N TYR A 602 3.72 40.89 -14.79
CA TYR A 602 2.71 40.06 -15.44
C TYR A 602 2.58 38.64 -14.82
N ASP A 603 3.44 38.28 -13.89
CA ASP A 603 3.54 36.97 -13.21
C ASP A 603 3.82 35.78 -14.15
N THR A 604 3.47 35.86 -15.42
CA THR A 604 3.60 34.74 -16.39
C THR A 604 3.87 35.29 -17.79
N ILE A 605 4.85 34.72 -18.51
CA ILE A 605 5.28 35.08 -19.87
C ILE A 605 5.13 33.84 -20.76
N SER A 606 4.50 34.00 -21.94
CA SER A 606 4.38 32.95 -22.96
C SER A 606 5.63 32.79 -23.83
N ARG A 607 5.72 31.69 -24.58
CA ARG A 607 6.79 31.44 -25.55
C ARG A 607 6.96 32.62 -26.52
N ARG A 608 5.87 33.06 -27.15
CA ARG A 608 5.90 34.15 -28.14
C ARG A 608 6.43 35.47 -27.54
N GLU A 609 5.98 35.84 -26.35
CA GLU A 609 6.41 37.02 -25.65
C GLU A 609 7.89 36.95 -25.30
N PHE A 610 8.33 35.80 -24.80
CA PHE A 610 9.71 35.52 -24.46
C PHE A 610 10.64 35.54 -25.70
N VAL A 611 10.28 34.81 -26.77
CA VAL A 611 11.08 34.80 -28.01
C VAL A 611 11.17 36.19 -28.62
N THR A 612 10.05 36.93 -28.69
CA THR A 612 10.05 38.31 -29.17
C THR A 612 10.99 39.20 -28.36
N LEU A 613 10.98 39.06 -27.04
CA LEU A 613 11.93 39.78 -26.16
C LEU A 613 13.38 39.41 -26.44
N MET A 614 13.65 38.13 -26.65
CA MET A 614 15.01 37.62 -26.94
C MET A 614 15.53 38.08 -28.30
N GLU A 615 14.69 38.17 -29.31
CA GLU A 615 15.06 38.60 -30.67
C GLU A 615 15.16 40.10 -30.79
N THR A 616 14.11 40.81 -30.38
CA THR A 616 13.99 42.27 -30.61
C THR A 616 14.50 43.11 -29.45
N GLY A 617 14.68 42.52 -28.27
CA GLY A 617 14.99 43.23 -27.04
C GLY A 617 13.86 44.11 -26.49
N VAL A 618 12.63 43.95 -27.02
CA VAL A 618 11.42 44.68 -26.60
C VAL A 618 10.30 43.69 -26.29
N LEU A 619 9.66 43.82 -25.13
CA LEU A 619 8.49 43.02 -24.80
C LEU A 619 7.31 43.52 -25.63
N PRO A 620 6.53 42.63 -26.28
CA PRO A 620 5.31 43.02 -26.96
C PRO A 620 4.27 43.54 -25.96
N ASP A 621 3.32 44.38 -26.48
CA ASP A 621 2.25 44.94 -25.64
C ASP A 621 1.30 43.82 -25.21
N ILE A 622 1.28 43.52 -23.91
CA ILE A 622 0.46 42.46 -23.31
C ILE A 622 -0.91 43.04 -22.93
N GLN A 623 -1.94 42.63 -23.66
CA GLN A 623 -3.32 43.01 -23.38
C GLN A 623 -3.89 42.21 -22.19
N ASP A 624 -4.77 42.86 -21.39
CA ASP A 624 -5.49 42.22 -20.25
C ASP A 624 -4.59 41.67 -19.13
N ALA A 625 -3.45 42.30 -18.87
CA ALA A 625 -2.43 41.86 -17.92
C ALA A 625 -2.96 41.57 -16.49
N ASP A 626 -3.95 42.34 -16.02
CA ASP A 626 -4.46 42.24 -14.64
C ASP A 626 -5.43 41.05 -14.40
N THR A 627 -5.94 40.43 -15.46
CA THR A 627 -6.94 39.31 -15.39
C THR A 627 -6.43 38.00 -15.93
N ARG A 628 -5.27 38.00 -16.55
CA ARG A 628 -4.67 36.85 -17.26
C ARG A 628 -4.18 35.79 -16.26
N THR A 629 -4.65 34.57 -16.45
CA THR A 629 -4.18 33.41 -15.69
C THR A 629 -3.06 32.67 -16.44
N THR A 630 -2.27 31.85 -15.72
CA THR A 630 -1.28 30.95 -16.35
C THR A 630 -1.93 30.06 -17.41
N GLY A 631 -3.17 29.62 -17.19
CA GLY A 631 -3.93 28.82 -18.16
C GLY A 631 -4.27 29.59 -19.45
N ASP A 632 -4.59 30.90 -19.33
CA ASP A 632 -4.86 31.75 -20.51
C ASP A 632 -3.60 31.94 -21.38
N VAL A 633 -2.44 32.09 -20.73
CA VAL A 633 -1.13 32.21 -21.40
C VAL A 633 -0.80 30.92 -22.17
N MET A 634 -0.98 29.77 -21.52
CA MET A 634 -0.77 28.47 -22.17
C MET A 634 -1.71 28.25 -23.36
N MET A 635 -2.97 28.69 -23.25
CA MET A 635 -3.94 28.60 -24.36
C MET A 635 -3.53 29.45 -25.55
N GLN A 636 -3.01 30.65 -25.30
CA GLN A 636 -2.52 31.54 -26.34
C GLN A 636 -1.29 30.93 -27.06
N ASP A 637 -0.37 30.36 -26.32
CA ASP A 637 0.80 29.65 -26.84
C ASP A 637 0.40 28.50 -27.78
N MET A 638 -0.57 27.65 -27.34
CA MET A 638 -1.11 26.55 -28.16
C MET A 638 -1.78 27.03 -29.45
N ALA A 639 -2.45 28.17 -29.41
CA ALA A 639 -3.11 28.75 -30.59
C ALA A 639 -2.07 29.31 -31.60
N ASP A 640 -0.98 29.82 -31.10
CA ASP A 640 0.10 30.35 -31.91
C ASP A 640 0.93 29.22 -32.55
N GLU A 641 1.26 28.13 -31.80
CA GLU A 641 1.85 26.89 -32.35
C GLU A 641 1.04 26.32 -33.52
N LYS A 642 -0.28 26.21 -33.35
CA LYS A 642 -1.16 25.66 -34.39
C LYS A 642 -1.17 26.53 -35.66
N LYS A 643 -0.97 27.83 -35.54
CA LYS A 643 -0.82 28.73 -36.69
C LYS A 643 0.52 28.58 -37.36
N GLU A 644 1.60 28.41 -36.62
CA GLU A 644 2.94 28.16 -37.12
C GLU A 644 2.99 26.83 -37.89
N GLU A 645 2.51 25.72 -37.33
CA GLU A 645 2.40 24.40 -37.99
C GLU A 645 1.54 24.45 -39.29
N SER A 646 0.47 25.23 -39.28
CA SER A 646 -0.40 25.37 -40.48
C SER A 646 0.26 26.20 -41.57
N SER A 647 1.10 27.17 -41.23
CA SER A 647 1.85 27.99 -42.17
C SER A 647 3.02 27.22 -42.78
N GLU A 648 3.72 26.38 -42.02
CA GLU A 648 4.78 25.50 -42.53
C GLU A 648 4.23 24.43 -43.49
N LYS A 649 3.14 23.73 -43.16
CA LYS A 649 2.49 22.77 -44.04
C LYS A 649 1.95 23.39 -45.33
N SER A 650 1.63 24.67 -45.34
CA SER A 650 1.23 25.39 -46.55
C SER A 650 2.40 25.84 -47.40
N ALA A 651 3.60 25.97 -46.81
CA ALA A 651 4.84 26.32 -47.51
C ALA A 651 5.53 25.10 -48.17
N GLU A 652 5.31 23.90 -47.66
CA GLU A 652 5.87 22.65 -48.21
C GLU A 652 5.09 22.01 -49.33
N THR A 653 3.97 22.57 -49.80
CA THR A 653 3.24 22.05 -50.95
C THR A 653 3.91 22.56 -52.24
N PRO A 654 4.71 21.75 -52.98
CA PRO A 654 5.26 22.19 -54.24
C PRO A 654 4.15 22.31 -55.28
N GLU A 655 4.13 23.48 -55.99
CA GLU A 655 3.36 23.68 -57.22
C GLU A 655 3.59 22.49 -58.16
N LYS A 656 2.63 21.59 -58.31
CA LYS A 656 2.54 20.69 -59.43
C LYS A 656 2.16 21.55 -60.65
N SER A 657 3.16 21.94 -61.39
CA SER A 657 3.01 22.48 -62.73
C SER A 657 2.15 21.55 -63.58
N ALA A 658 1.11 22.14 -64.16
CA ALA A 658 0.23 21.53 -65.13
C ALA A 658 1.02 21.21 -66.42
N GLU A 659 1.27 19.93 -66.65
CA GLU A 659 1.58 19.43 -67.99
C GLU A 659 0.32 18.87 -68.62
N THR A 660 -0.07 19.48 -69.71
CA THR A 660 -1.13 19.07 -70.64
C THR A 660 -0.76 17.77 -71.32
N PRO A 661 -1.64 16.82 -71.56
CA PRO A 661 -1.37 15.60 -72.31
C PRO A 661 -1.46 15.84 -73.83
N ASP A 662 -0.36 15.59 -74.55
CA ASP A 662 -0.40 15.47 -76.00
C ASP A 662 -0.73 14.01 -76.36
N LYS A 663 -1.72 13.89 -77.26
CA LYS A 663 -2.14 12.63 -77.91
C LYS A 663 -1.34 12.32 -79.09
N THR A 664 -0.64 11.16 -79.17
CA THR A 664 -0.51 10.40 -80.45
C THR A 664 -0.45 8.91 -80.16
N ALA A 665 -1.28 8.20 -80.92
CA ALA A 665 -1.38 6.76 -80.98
C ALA A 665 -0.18 6.14 -81.67
N ASP A 666 0.19 4.94 -81.26
CA ASP A 666 0.26 3.81 -82.18
C ASP A 666 0.50 2.48 -81.49
N ALA A 667 -0.18 1.45 -81.99
CA ALA A 667 -0.22 0.10 -81.48
C ALA A 667 0.75 -0.79 -82.38
N PRO A 668 0.74 -2.13 -82.27
CA PRO A 668 1.64 -2.99 -81.47
C PRO A 668 2.51 -3.91 -82.34
N GLU A 669 3.57 -4.49 -81.87
CA GLU A 669 4.14 -5.68 -82.47
C GLU A 669 4.71 -6.71 -81.46
N ASN A 670 4.36 -7.96 -81.79
CA ASN A 670 4.58 -9.27 -81.24
C ASN A 670 6.01 -9.70 -80.89
N HIS A 671 6.05 -10.51 -79.80
CA HIS A 671 6.78 -11.78 -79.57
C HIS A 671 7.90 -12.25 -80.53
N PRO A 672 8.82 -13.21 -80.19
CA PRO A 672 8.88 -14.14 -79.08
C PRO A 672 10.30 -14.50 -78.53
N ASP A 673 10.26 -15.44 -77.59
CA ASP A 673 11.22 -16.53 -77.29
C ASP A 673 12.33 -16.36 -76.26
N ALA A 674 12.18 -17.21 -75.26
CA ALA A 674 13.17 -17.73 -74.32
C ALA A 674 14.31 -18.53 -75.09
N PRO A 675 15.39 -19.15 -74.52
CA PRO A 675 15.49 -19.72 -73.17
C PRO A 675 16.87 -19.72 -72.47
N HIS A 676 16.93 -20.26 -71.27
CA HIS A 676 17.92 -21.12 -70.57
C HIS A 676 19.27 -20.63 -70.04
N GLU A 677 19.48 -21.11 -68.78
CA GLU A 677 20.72 -21.63 -68.15
C GLU A 677 21.75 -20.65 -67.55
N ALA A 678 21.96 -20.61 -66.29
CA ALA A 678 22.77 -21.45 -65.40
C ALA A 678 22.51 -21.04 -63.91
#